data_15066f8332271325953f9d4c992b7c1e
#
_entry.id   15066f8332271325953f9d4c992b7c1e
#
_cell.length_a   1.000
_cell.length_b   1.000
_cell.length_c   1.000
_cell.angle_alpha   90.00
_cell.angle_beta   90.00
_cell.angle_gamma   90.00
#
_symmetry.space_group_name_H-M   'P 1'
#
loop_
_entity.id
_entity.type
_entity.pdbx_description
1 polymer ?
#
loop_
_entity_poly.entity_id
_entity_poly.type
_entity_poly.pdbx_seq_one_letter_code
_entity_poly.pdbx_strand_id
1 'polypeptide(L)'
;MERKEAVVRLGKNGKRSRAEVFANTMARGGFMSGVFVWCELVFHICVFGKVDGNLIFPVLFAVAAGFLLSIPGTIFRGHINKIITIVITVLAALWYSTQTVYEHIFKAFLSVNSIKENGADAVGEFYMQALKGIVSELFPIFLYFLPLVLLLFLLRNKKIGFWRSVWEAPFVQAAMALLFYLLTVLFLRIPGREAFTPYDLYYKDFVMDLSMQKLGVLTSTRKDILQVFGRNQDNTLDDVVFIGLDGTPTPVPTSTPSEMPTITEQPPAPTSAIDGELTPTLSPTPTPSPTPTVPPVDTSPNMLDIDFGMLAQNESKKTIKNLHSYMANSVPTNKNEYTGMFEGYNLIMLTAEGYSQWAVNEQITPTLYKMVHEGFYFENYYTPLWWTSTSDGEFVECTGLIPTGTNSFYKTANHYMPLGFGWQFSRLGYSARAYHNHSYTYYHRDETHPNMGYDYKGAKGGGLEVKLTWPESDLEMMEVTIPEYIGDEKFHTYYMTVSGHMEYNWGGNSMSAKNRDYVKDLALCEEAKAYLAAQKELDLALEYLLTQLEEAGVADKTVIVLSGDHYPYGMEKSSIDELAGHEVEENFELYKSHLILYCPGMEPVTVTKPCSALDIVPTVLNLFGVKYDSRLFMGQDIFSTAAPLVMFSNKSYITDKVMYNSKTGEVTKLVSEELPEDYVKTVSAVVKNKFNISAAIITEDYYSYLKEYLPLE
;
A
#
# COMPACT_ATOMS: atom_id res chain seq x y z
N MET A 1 41.74 -46.48 39.51
CA MET A 1 41.15 -45.14 39.65
C MET A 1 39.70 -45.22 39.20
N GLU A 2 38.78 -45.52 40.10
CA GLU A 2 37.34 -45.56 39.85
C GLU A 2 36.80 -44.15 39.68
N ARG A 3 36.28 -43.82 38.50
CA ARG A 3 35.52 -42.58 38.30
C ARG A 3 34.20 -42.69 39.08
N LYS A 4 34.12 -42.04 40.28
CA LYS A 4 32.87 -41.85 40.98
C LYS A 4 31.92 -41.04 40.07
N GLU A 5 30.95 -41.71 39.45
CA GLU A 5 29.86 -41.03 38.76
C GLU A 5 29.14 -40.08 39.72
N ALA A 6 29.14 -38.79 39.39
CA ALA A 6 28.45 -37.79 40.20
C ALA A 6 26.92 -37.98 40.05
N VAL A 7 26.33 -38.51 41.13
CA VAL A 7 24.87 -38.78 41.20
C VAL A 7 24.11 -37.53 41.66
N VAL A 8 23.20 -37.01 40.87
CA VAL A 8 22.31 -35.93 41.24
C VAL A 8 21.08 -36.47 41.97
N ARG A 9 20.86 -36.08 43.23
CA ARG A 9 19.63 -36.45 43.97
C ARG A 9 18.45 -35.63 43.47
N LEU A 10 17.57 -36.24 42.72
CA LEU A 10 16.34 -35.66 42.18
C LEU A 10 15.14 -36.33 42.88
N GLY A 11 14.52 -35.63 43.86
CA GLY A 11 13.22 -35.96 44.42
C GLY A 11 12.96 -37.44 44.80
N LYS A 12 11.81 -37.73 45.40
CA LYS A 12 11.45 -39.03 45.98
C LYS A 12 11.56 -40.29 45.11
N ASN A 13 11.92 -40.24 43.83
CA ASN A 13 11.97 -41.37 42.91
C ASN A 13 13.29 -41.43 42.09
N GLY A 14 14.29 -42.12 42.57
CA GLY A 14 15.42 -42.63 41.80
C GLY A 14 16.62 -41.69 41.58
N LYS A 15 17.82 -42.22 41.80
CA LYS A 15 19.10 -41.58 41.42
C LYS A 15 19.27 -41.69 39.90
N ARG A 16 19.44 -40.56 39.18
CA ARG A 16 19.78 -40.51 37.74
C ARG A 16 21.20 -39.99 37.58
N SER A 17 21.88 -40.45 36.53
CA SER A 17 23.20 -39.92 36.19
C SER A 17 23.08 -38.47 35.65
N ARG A 18 24.14 -37.66 35.86
CA ARG A 18 24.20 -36.30 35.32
C ARG A 18 24.07 -36.32 33.77
N ALA A 19 24.64 -37.34 33.14
CA ALA A 19 24.60 -37.54 31.70
C ALA A 19 23.16 -37.77 31.19
N GLU A 20 22.34 -38.58 31.89
CA GLU A 20 20.93 -38.80 31.54
C GLU A 20 20.10 -37.52 31.64
N VAL A 21 20.33 -36.73 32.71
CA VAL A 21 19.63 -35.44 32.91
C VAL A 21 20.05 -34.45 31.84
N PHE A 22 21.33 -34.38 31.49
CA PHE A 22 21.85 -33.53 30.42
C PHE A 22 21.25 -33.92 29.08
N ALA A 23 21.33 -35.21 28.67
CA ALA A 23 20.80 -35.71 27.41
C ALA A 23 19.30 -35.45 27.28
N ASN A 24 18.53 -35.66 28.36
CA ASN A 24 17.09 -35.38 28.35
C ASN A 24 16.77 -33.88 28.22
N THR A 25 17.59 -33.02 28.80
CA THR A 25 17.43 -31.55 28.67
C THR A 25 17.73 -31.13 27.22
N MET A 26 18.79 -31.69 26.62
CA MET A 26 19.09 -31.42 25.19
C MET A 26 18.01 -31.96 24.27
N ALA A 27 17.42 -33.12 24.56
CA ALA A 27 16.29 -33.66 23.79
C ALA A 27 15.06 -32.76 23.84
N ARG A 28 14.81 -32.05 24.96
CA ARG A 28 13.75 -31.04 25.07
C ARG A 28 14.06 -29.81 24.23
N GLY A 29 15.31 -29.35 24.17
CA GLY A 29 15.76 -28.28 23.28
C GLY A 29 15.54 -28.67 21.81
N GLY A 30 15.97 -29.87 21.41
CA GLY A 30 15.72 -30.41 20.06
C GLY A 30 14.22 -30.54 19.74
N PHE A 31 13.40 -30.98 20.69
CA PHE A 31 11.95 -31.03 20.52
C PHE A 31 11.35 -29.63 20.27
N MET A 32 11.73 -28.65 21.08
CA MET A 32 11.24 -27.26 20.89
C MET A 32 11.69 -26.68 19.55
N SER A 33 12.94 -26.92 19.13
CA SER A 33 13.40 -26.54 17.79
C SER A 33 12.55 -27.23 16.70
N GLY A 34 12.23 -28.53 16.87
CA GLY A 34 11.33 -29.25 15.97
C GLY A 34 9.91 -28.67 15.93
N VAL A 35 9.36 -28.19 17.05
CA VAL A 35 8.06 -27.49 17.10
C VAL A 35 8.07 -26.26 16.21
N PHE A 36 9.05 -25.38 16.37
CA PHE A 36 9.11 -24.12 15.60
C PHE A 36 9.43 -24.39 14.13
N VAL A 37 10.31 -25.33 13.82
CA VAL A 37 10.57 -25.74 12.42
C VAL A 37 9.29 -26.30 11.78
N TRP A 38 8.54 -27.13 12.50
CA TRP A 38 7.26 -27.65 12.02
C TRP A 38 6.27 -26.52 11.74
N CYS A 39 6.10 -25.58 12.67
CA CYS A 39 5.21 -24.45 12.48
C CYS A 39 5.61 -23.57 11.28
N GLU A 40 6.92 -23.30 11.09
CA GLU A 40 7.41 -22.56 9.91
C GLU A 40 7.12 -23.32 8.61
N LEU A 41 7.33 -24.63 8.57
CA LEU A 41 7.05 -25.46 7.37
C LEU A 41 5.56 -25.44 7.03
N VAL A 42 4.68 -25.66 8.01
CA VAL A 42 3.22 -25.60 7.83
C VAL A 42 2.81 -24.23 7.35
N PHE A 43 3.34 -23.16 7.97
CA PHE A 43 3.03 -21.79 7.60
C PHE A 43 3.42 -21.48 6.14
N HIS A 44 4.64 -21.83 5.74
CA HIS A 44 5.09 -21.60 4.36
C HIS A 44 4.27 -22.38 3.32
N ILE A 45 3.89 -23.62 3.62
CA ILE A 45 3.08 -24.43 2.71
C ILE A 45 1.65 -23.87 2.61
N CYS A 46 1.04 -23.52 3.75
CA CYS A 46 -0.37 -23.11 3.76
C CYS A 46 -0.58 -21.66 3.32
N VAL A 47 0.35 -20.75 3.68
CA VAL A 47 0.20 -19.30 3.38
C VAL A 47 0.85 -18.93 2.05
N PHE A 48 2.06 -19.42 1.77
CA PHE A 48 2.77 -19.05 0.54
C PHE A 48 2.69 -20.10 -0.58
N GLY A 49 2.09 -21.27 -0.32
CA GLY A 49 1.90 -22.33 -1.31
C GLY A 49 3.20 -22.94 -1.87
N LYS A 50 4.37 -22.54 -1.37
CA LYS A 50 5.68 -22.88 -1.94
C LYS A 50 6.69 -23.28 -0.87
N VAL A 51 7.55 -24.23 -1.24
CA VAL A 51 8.79 -24.54 -0.52
C VAL A 51 9.93 -24.16 -1.46
N ASP A 52 10.52 -23.01 -1.25
CA ASP A 52 11.63 -22.49 -2.05
C ASP A 52 12.94 -22.34 -1.26
N GLY A 53 14.02 -21.87 -1.92
CA GLY A 53 15.31 -21.71 -1.28
C GLY A 53 15.34 -20.68 -0.13
N ASN A 54 14.36 -19.79 -0.04
CA ASN A 54 14.26 -18.81 1.03
C ASN A 54 13.89 -19.45 2.37
N LEU A 55 13.24 -20.62 2.38
CA LEU A 55 12.83 -21.35 3.58
C LEU A 55 14.00 -21.73 4.50
N ILE A 56 15.23 -21.74 3.99
CA ILE A 56 16.41 -22.07 4.81
C ILE A 56 16.60 -21.10 5.99
N PHE A 57 16.35 -19.80 5.80
CA PHE A 57 16.52 -18.81 6.86
C PHE A 57 15.44 -18.92 7.95
N PRO A 58 14.12 -18.97 7.63
CA PRO A 58 13.08 -19.30 8.59
C PRO A 58 13.38 -20.54 9.42
N VAL A 59 13.81 -21.64 8.79
CA VAL A 59 14.14 -22.90 9.47
C VAL A 59 15.32 -22.72 10.43
N LEU A 60 16.40 -22.07 10.00
CA LEU A 60 17.57 -21.84 10.86
C LEU A 60 17.26 -20.93 12.04
N PHE A 61 16.48 -19.85 11.84
CA PHE A 61 16.00 -19.00 12.91
C PHE A 61 15.04 -19.74 13.85
N ALA A 62 14.18 -20.62 13.34
CA ALA A 62 13.28 -21.47 14.13
C ALA A 62 14.07 -22.44 15.02
N VAL A 63 15.14 -23.05 14.50
CA VAL A 63 16.05 -23.90 15.32
C VAL A 63 16.68 -23.10 16.46
N ALA A 64 17.21 -21.90 16.17
CA ALA A 64 17.79 -21.02 17.16
C ALA A 64 16.77 -20.61 18.24
N ALA A 65 15.57 -20.19 17.82
CA ALA A 65 14.47 -19.81 18.69
C ALA A 65 14.02 -20.97 19.58
N GLY A 66 13.92 -22.20 19.03
CA GLY A 66 13.51 -23.38 19.78
C GLY A 66 14.48 -23.73 20.89
N PHE A 67 15.79 -23.71 20.66
CA PHE A 67 16.79 -23.88 21.72
C PHE A 67 16.69 -22.78 22.78
N LEU A 68 16.55 -21.52 22.38
CA LEU A 68 16.42 -20.37 23.30
C LEU A 68 15.17 -20.49 24.17
N LEU A 69 14.01 -20.69 23.54
CA LEU A 69 12.70 -20.75 24.22
C LEU A 69 12.49 -22.05 25.02
N SER A 70 13.35 -23.05 24.85
CA SER A 70 13.34 -24.24 25.69
C SER A 70 13.98 -24.00 27.08
N ILE A 71 14.85 -23.00 27.24
CA ILE A 71 15.62 -22.71 28.48
C ILE A 71 14.70 -22.51 29.68
N PRO A 72 13.64 -21.67 29.65
CA PRO A 72 12.74 -21.49 30.79
C PRO A 72 12.15 -22.81 31.33
N GLY A 73 11.86 -23.77 30.43
CA GLY A 73 11.38 -25.10 30.78
C GLY A 73 12.42 -26.01 31.41
N THR A 74 13.63 -25.52 31.69
CA THR A 74 14.73 -26.30 32.31
C THR A 74 15.13 -25.81 33.71
N ILE A 75 14.76 -24.61 34.08
CA ILE A 75 15.25 -23.90 35.30
C ILE A 75 14.58 -24.42 36.56
N PHE A 76 13.30 -24.72 36.50
CA PHE A 76 12.47 -25.06 37.65
C PHE A 76 12.42 -26.58 37.88
N ARG A 77 11.51 -27.04 38.75
CA ARG A 77 11.34 -28.45 39.08
C ARG A 77 10.15 -29.06 38.35
N GLY A 78 10.29 -30.29 37.85
CA GLY A 78 9.26 -31.24 37.43
C GLY A 78 8.07 -30.65 36.71
N HIS A 79 6.98 -30.46 37.43
CA HIS A 79 5.71 -30.03 36.75
C HIS A 79 5.76 -28.59 36.27
N ILE A 80 6.54 -27.69 36.90
CA ILE A 80 6.65 -26.30 36.40
C ILE A 80 7.33 -26.31 35.02
N ASN A 81 8.44 -27.03 34.86
CA ASN A 81 9.11 -27.17 33.57
C ASN A 81 8.19 -27.79 32.51
N LYS A 82 7.37 -28.78 32.91
CA LYS A 82 6.37 -29.39 32.03
C LYS A 82 5.34 -28.36 31.60
N ILE A 83 4.77 -27.61 32.53
CA ILE A 83 3.76 -26.57 32.27
C ILE A 83 4.34 -25.51 31.33
N ILE A 84 5.55 -24.99 31.62
CA ILE A 84 6.21 -24.00 30.77
C ILE A 84 6.38 -24.51 29.33
N THR A 85 6.85 -25.74 29.16
CA THR A 85 7.03 -26.33 27.82
C THR A 85 5.69 -26.46 27.09
N ILE A 86 4.63 -26.92 27.77
CA ILE A 86 3.27 -26.98 27.18
C ILE A 86 2.78 -25.59 26.79
N VAL A 87 2.92 -24.61 27.70
CA VAL A 87 2.47 -23.23 27.44
C VAL A 87 3.19 -22.64 26.23
N ILE A 88 4.53 -22.78 26.13
CA ILE A 88 5.29 -22.29 24.98
C ILE A 88 4.82 -22.97 23.67
N THR A 89 4.57 -24.29 23.70
CA THR A 89 4.07 -25.03 22.53
C THR A 89 2.68 -24.55 22.11
N VAL A 90 1.77 -24.29 23.07
CA VAL A 90 0.44 -23.77 22.82
C VAL A 90 0.51 -22.34 22.26
N LEU A 91 1.32 -21.46 22.88
CA LEU A 91 1.49 -20.08 22.40
C LEU A 91 2.07 -20.02 21.00
N ALA A 92 3.02 -20.91 20.67
CA ALA A 92 3.53 -21.05 19.31
C ALA A 92 2.40 -21.41 18.33
N ALA A 93 1.65 -22.49 18.62
CA ALA A 93 0.55 -22.93 17.77
C ALA A 93 -0.52 -21.83 17.59
N LEU A 94 -0.89 -21.13 18.66
CA LEU A 94 -1.84 -20.02 18.60
C LEU A 94 -1.31 -18.87 17.74
N TRP A 95 -0.04 -18.46 17.90
CA TRP A 95 0.53 -17.35 17.15
C TRP A 95 0.58 -17.62 15.64
N TYR A 96 1.05 -18.82 15.24
CA TYR A 96 1.05 -19.21 13.83
C TYR A 96 -0.39 -19.33 13.27
N SER A 97 -1.33 -19.89 14.05
CA SER A 97 -2.74 -19.94 13.66
C SER A 97 -3.33 -18.53 13.47
N THR A 98 -3.02 -17.60 14.38
CA THR A 98 -3.50 -16.22 14.29
C THR A 98 -2.96 -15.55 13.03
N GLN A 99 -1.68 -15.70 12.70
CA GLN A 99 -1.10 -15.12 11.49
C GLN A 99 -1.74 -15.71 10.21
N THR A 100 -1.97 -17.03 10.18
CA THR A 100 -2.63 -17.70 9.05
C THR A 100 -4.06 -17.23 8.85
N VAL A 101 -4.87 -17.19 9.91
CA VAL A 101 -6.26 -16.72 9.85
C VAL A 101 -6.33 -15.24 9.47
N TYR A 102 -5.44 -14.41 10.02
CA TYR A 102 -5.42 -12.97 9.73
C TYR A 102 -5.04 -12.70 8.26
N GLU A 103 -4.04 -13.41 7.75
CA GLU A 103 -3.64 -13.31 6.33
C GLU A 103 -4.77 -13.79 5.41
N HIS A 104 -5.45 -14.87 5.75
CA HIS A 104 -6.59 -15.36 4.98
C HIS A 104 -7.70 -14.32 4.84
N ILE A 105 -8.03 -13.59 5.93
CA ILE A 105 -9.12 -12.62 5.95
C ILE A 105 -8.69 -11.29 5.32
N PHE A 106 -7.54 -10.74 5.73
CA PHE A 106 -7.12 -9.37 5.44
C PHE A 106 -6.02 -9.27 4.37
N LYS A 107 -5.53 -10.41 3.86
CA LYS A 107 -4.40 -10.50 2.90
C LYS A 107 -3.15 -9.73 3.36
N ALA A 108 -3.01 -9.58 4.67
CA ALA A 108 -1.91 -8.91 5.36
C ALA A 108 -1.55 -9.70 6.63
N PHE A 109 -0.38 -9.44 7.23
CA PHE A 109 0.00 -10.06 8.49
C PHE A 109 -0.28 -9.14 9.68
N LEU A 110 -0.74 -9.75 10.78
CA LEU A 110 -1.03 -9.03 12.01
C LEU A 110 0.25 -8.48 12.63
N SER A 111 0.37 -7.16 12.72
CA SER A 111 1.46 -6.49 13.42
C SER A 111 1.11 -6.20 14.88
N VAL A 112 2.13 -6.16 15.74
CA VAL A 112 1.96 -5.79 17.15
C VAL A 112 1.50 -4.33 17.27
N ASN A 113 1.88 -3.49 16.34
CA ASN A 113 1.44 -2.09 16.31
C ASN A 113 -0.06 -1.97 15.98
N SER A 114 -0.54 -2.75 15.01
CA SER A 114 -1.98 -2.79 14.67
C SER A 114 -2.85 -3.24 15.85
N ILE A 115 -2.37 -4.22 16.65
CA ILE A 115 -3.06 -4.65 17.87
C ILE A 115 -3.16 -3.50 18.87
N LYS A 116 -2.11 -2.69 19.00
CA LYS A 116 -2.06 -1.57 19.97
C LYS A 116 -2.99 -0.43 19.55
N GLU A 117 -3.07 -0.12 18.27
CA GLU A 117 -3.79 1.05 17.75
C GLU A 117 -5.29 0.77 17.54
N ASN A 118 -5.66 -0.40 17.01
CA ASN A 118 -7.03 -0.69 16.58
C ASN A 118 -7.64 -1.96 17.21
N GLY A 119 -6.93 -2.63 18.12
CA GLY A 119 -7.31 -3.98 18.56
C GLY A 119 -8.67 -4.10 19.25
N ALA A 120 -9.17 -3.06 19.91
CA ALA A 120 -10.46 -3.10 20.60
C ALA A 120 -11.65 -2.93 19.62
N ASP A 121 -11.54 -2.01 18.67
CA ASP A 121 -12.58 -1.68 17.71
C ASP A 121 -12.69 -2.78 16.64
N ALA A 122 -11.54 -3.30 16.17
CA ALA A 122 -11.50 -4.39 15.22
C ALA A 122 -12.15 -5.68 15.73
N VAL A 123 -12.02 -6.01 17.02
CA VAL A 123 -12.68 -7.20 17.62
C VAL A 123 -14.19 -7.04 17.59
N GLY A 124 -14.71 -5.84 17.79
CA GLY A 124 -16.16 -5.57 17.77
C GLY A 124 -16.79 -5.71 16.38
N GLU A 125 -16.09 -5.27 15.35
CA GLU A 125 -16.58 -5.26 13.97
C GLU A 125 -16.36 -6.57 13.22
N PHE A 126 -15.19 -7.22 13.41
CA PHE A 126 -14.74 -8.35 12.60
C PHE A 126 -14.85 -9.72 13.28
N TYR A 127 -15.58 -9.86 14.41
CA TYR A 127 -15.65 -11.14 15.12
C TYR A 127 -16.27 -12.28 14.30
N MET A 128 -17.26 -11.98 13.45
CA MET A 128 -17.91 -12.99 12.59
C MET A 128 -16.96 -13.43 11.47
N GLN A 129 -16.21 -12.49 10.88
CA GLN A 129 -15.17 -12.77 9.89
C GLN A 129 -14.05 -13.62 10.50
N ALA A 130 -13.64 -13.29 11.73
CA ALA A 130 -12.66 -14.09 12.46
C ALA A 130 -13.16 -15.53 12.72
N LEU A 131 -14.42 -15.72 13.06
CA LEU A 131 -15.01 -17.05 13.23
C LEU A 131 -15.05 -17.83 11.90
N LYS A 132 -15.43 -17.20 10.79
CA LYS A 132 -15.41 -17.83 9.45
C LYS A 132 -13.97 -18.18 9.04
N GLY A 133 -13.03 -17.26 9.20
CA GLY A 133 -11.62 -17.51 8.91
C GLY A 133 -11.03 -18.65 9.75
N ILE A 134 -11.42 -18.79 11.04
CA ILE A 134 -11.02 -19.94 11.85
C ILE A 134 -11.60 -21.25 11.28
N VAL A 135 -12.85 -21.22 10.81
CA VAL A 135 -13.49 -22.42 10.24
C VAL A 135 -12.85 -22.81 8.91
N SER A 136 -12.54 -21.86 8.02
CA SER A 136 -11.85 -22.13 6.75
C SER A 136 -10.45 -22.66 6.96
N GLU A 137 -9.73 -22.18 8.00
CA GLU A 137 -8.34 -22.55 8.30
C GLU A 137 -8.22 -23.68 9.36
N LEU A 138 -9.28 -24.45 9.61
CA LEU A 138 -9.24 -25.55 10.59
C LEU A 138 -8.13 -26.57 10.32
N PHE A 139 -7.82 -26.85 9.05
CA PHE A 139 -6.78 -27.81 8.70
C PHE A 139 -5.36 -27.33 9.04
N PRO A 140 -4.89 -26.15 8.63
CA PRO A 140 -3.64 -25.60 9.13
C PRO A 140 -3.59 -25.43 10.65
N ILE A 141 -4.65 -24.98 11.27
CA ILE A 141 -4.74 -24.86 12.73
C ILE A 141 -4.49 -26.23 13.38
N PHE A 142 -5.14 -27.27 12.92
CA PHE A 142 -4.90 -28.63 13.41
C PHE A 142 -3.43 -29.03 13.26
N LEU A 143 -2.79 -28.74 12.15
CA LEU A 143 -1.38 -29.03 11.92
C LEU A 143 -0.46 -28.30 12.89
N TYR A 144 -0.75 -27.03 13.26
CA TYR A 144 0.04 -26.30 14.26
C TYR A 144 -0.07 -26.91 15.66
N PHE A 145 -1.19 -27.54 16.01
CA PHE A 145 -1.38 -28.23 17.29
C PHE A 145 -0.83 -29.67 17.33
N LEU A 146 -0.41 -30.23 16.19
CA LEU A 146 0.13 -31.58 16.13
C LEU A 146 1.38 -31.81 17.02
N PRO A 147 2.35 -30.86 17.13
CA PRO A 147 3.45 -30.97 18.09
C PRO A 147 3.00 -31.06 19.55
N LEU A 148 1.90 -30.38 19.93
CA LEU A 148 1.32 -30.50 21.28
C LEU A 148 0.78 -31.91 21.51
N VAL A 149 0.06 -32.49 20.54
CA VAL A 149 -0.44 -33.87 20.62
C VAL A 149 0.74 -34.85 20.78
N LEU A 150 1.80 -34.63 19.99
CA LEU A 150 3.03 -35.44 20.11
C LEU A 150 3.69 -35.26 21.50
N LEU A 151 3.75 -34.07 22.03
CA LEU A 151 4.28 -33.78 23.37
C LEU A 151 3.49 -34.54 24.45
N LEU A 152 2.16 -34.47 24.40
CA LEU A 152 1.28 -35.18 25.34
C LEU A 152 1.44 -36.71 25.24
N PHE A 153 1.59 -37.25 24.03
CA PHE A 153 1.88 -38.66 23.80
C PHE A 153 3.25 -39.09 24.38
N LEU A 154 4.30 -38.30 24.15
CA LEU A 154 5.64 -38.54 24.69
C LEU A 154 5.66 -38.48 26.23
N LEU A 155 4.86 -37.56 26.82
CA LEU A 155 4.66 -37.46 28.25
C LEU A 155 3.96 -38.68 28.83
N ARG A 156 2.85 -39.12 28.20
CA ARG A 156 2.09 -40.28 28.62
C ARG A 156 2.98 -41.56 28.60
N ASN A 157 3.82 -41.68 27.60
CA ASN A 157 4.72 -42.83 27.44
C ASN A 157 6.06 -42.68 28.18
N LYS A 158 6.22 -41.61 29.01
CA LYS A 158 7.44 -41.34 29.80
C LYS A 158 8.73 -41.27 28.97
N LYS A 159 8.63 -40.94 27.67
CA LYS A 159 9.78 -40.80 26.77
C LYS A 159 10.58 -39.53 27.00
N ILE A 160 9.93 -38.46 27.49
CA ILE A 160 10.56 -37.19 27.89
C ILE A 160 10.33 -36.96 29.37
N GLY A 161 11.41 -36.65 30.10
CA GLY A 161 11.37 -36.34 31.54
C GLY A 161 11.48 -34.83 31.79
N PHE A 162 10.81 -34.32 32.81
CA PHE A 162 10.85 -32.93 33.22
C PHE A 162 11.48 -32.79 34.60
N TRP A 163 12.79 -33.00 34.66
CA TRP A 163 13.57 -32.79 35.89
C TRP A 163 14.22 -31.40 35.86
N ARG A 164 14.66 -30.91 37.02
CA ARG A 164 15.54 -29.75 37.07
C ARG A 164 16.84 -30.10 36.34
N SER A 165 17.23 -29.26 35.41
CA SER A 165 18.41 -29.51 34.58
C SER A 165 19.71 -29.44 35.42
N VAL A 166 20.73 -30.06 34.90
CA VAL A 166 22.10 -29.75 35.29
C VAL A 166 22.46 -28.37 34.73
N TRP A 167 23.25 -27.60 35.51
CA TRP A 167 23.47 -26.18 35.15
C TRP A 167 24.16 -25.97 33.79
N GLU A 168 24.90 -26.96 33.31
CA GLU A 168 25.58 -26.93 32.01
C GLU A 168 24.62 -26.99 30.84
N ALA A 169 23.48 -27.68 30.95
CA ALA A 169 22.59 -27.94 29.84
C ALA A 169 21.89 -26.65 29.31
N PRO A 170 21.35 -25.73 30.15
CA PRO A 170 20.87 -24.43 29.69
C PRO A 170 21.94 -23.59 28.97
N PHE A 171 23.20 -23.65 29.42
CA PHE A 171 24.30 -22.96 28.74
C PHE A 171 24.59 -23.56 27.35
N VAL A 172 24.56 -24.90 27.24
CA VAL A 172 24.72 -25.55 25.92
C VAL A 172 23.55 -25.24 25.01
N GLN A 173 22.31 -25.21 25.52
CA GLN A 173 21.15 -24.76 24.75
C GLN A 173 21.29 -23.30 24.28
N ALA A 174 21.74 -22.40 25.15
CA ALA A 174 22.03 -21.02 24.79
C ALA A 174 23.15 -20.91 23.74
N ALA A 175 24.23 -21.72 23.90
CA ALA A 175 25.31 -21.77 22.92
C ALA A 175 24.83 -22.31 21.56
N MET A 176 23.97 -23.34 21.53
CA MET A 176 23.35 -23.85 20.30
C MET A 176 22.44 -22.81 19.67
N ALA A 177 21.61 -22.14 20.46
CA ALA A 177 20.76 -21.03 19.96
C ALA A 177 21.62 -19.92 19.32
N LEU A 178 22.69 -19.50 20.01
CA LEU A 178 23.62 -18.49 19.51
C LEU A 178 24.35 -18.95 18.25
N LEU A 179 24.82 -20.21 18.21
CA LEU A 179 25.48 -20.80 17.05
C LEU A 179 24.58 -20.74 15.82
N PHE A 180 23.35 -21.28 15.91
CA PHE A 180 22.42 -21.27 14.76
C PHE A 180 22.03 -19.85 14.37
N TYR A 181 21.82 -18.96 15.33
CA TYR A 181 21.56 -17.56 15.06
C TYR A 181 22.72 -16.89 14.29
N LEU A 182 23.96 -17.04 14.76
CA LEU A 182 25.15 -16.45 14.12
C LEU A 182 25.41 -17.05 12.73
N LEU A 183 25.21 -18.37 12.56
CA LEU A 183 25.31 -19.01 11.25
C LEU A 183 24.26 -18.45 10.29
N THR A 184 23.00 -18.29 10.74
CA THR A 184 21.94 -17.72 9.93
C THR A 184 22.30 -16.30 9.51
N VAL A 185 22.70 -15.46 10.46
CA VAL A 185 23.09 -14.07 10.22
C VAL A 185 24.27 -13.96 9.23
N LEU A 186 25.24 -14.89 9.30
CA LEU A 186 26.33 -14.98 8.36
C LEU A 186 25.84 -15.34 6.95
N PHE A 187 24.95 -16.33 6.86
CA PHE A 187 24.42 -16.84 5.58
C PHE A 187 23.46 -15.87 4.89
N LEU A 188 22.83 -14.91 5.62
CA LEU A 188 22.01 -13.86 5.03
C LEU A 188 22.73 -13.07 3.92
N ARG A 189 24.07 -13.07 3.91
CA ARG A 189 24.88 -12.37 2.91
C ARG A 189 25.00 -13.11 1.56
N ILE A 190 24.66 -14.41 1.53
CA ILE A 190 24.83 -15.26 0.34
C ILE A 190 23.92 -14.83 -0.81
N PRO A 191 22.61 -14.54 -0.59
CA PRO A 191 21.73 -14.08 -1.66
C PRO A 191 21.99 -12.68 -2.18
N GLY A 192 22.96 -11.94 -1.61
CA GLY A 192 23.25 -10.55 -1.96
C GLY A 192 22.86 -9.56 -0.87
N ARG A 193 23.05 -8.26 -1.16
CA ARG A 193 22.75 -7.14 -0.25
C ARG A 193 21.84 -6.09 -0.87
N GLU A 194 21.34 -6.37 -2.05
CA GLU A 194 20.41 -5.56 -2.82
C GLU A 194 19.07 -5.40 -2.07
N ALA A 195 18.24 -4.49 -2.55
CA ALA A 195 16.90 -4.26 -2.00
C ALA A 195 16.08 -5.57 -1.97
N PHE A 196 15.32 -5.76 -0.89
CA PHE A 196 14.40 -6.87 -0.66
C PHE A 196 15.04 -8.27 -0.54
N THR A 197 16.37 -8.36 -0.47
CA THR A 197 17.06 -9.61 -0.12
C THR A 197 16.88 -9.93 1.37
N PRO A 198 17.06 -11.21 1.81
CA PRO A 198 17.03 -11.55 3.23
C PRO A 198 17.99 -10.71 4.09
N TYR A 199 19.15 -10.32 3.55
CA TYR A 199 20.10 -9.41 4.21
C TYR A 199 19.50 -8.01 4.42
N ASP A 200 18.92 -7.42 3.37
CA ASP A 200 18.32 -6.09 3.41
C ASP A 200 17.15 -6.05 4.40
N LEU A 201 16.22 -7.02 4.31
CA LEU A 201 15.07 -7.16 5.20
C LEU A 201 15.46 -7.36 6.68
N TYR A 202 16.60 -7.98 6.94
CA TYR A 202 17.09 -8.21 8.29
C TYR A 202 17.78 -6.99 8.89
N TYR A 203 18.62 -6.28 8.11
CA TYR A 203 19.50 -5.23 8.63
C TYR A 203 19.02 -3.81 8.35
N LYS A 204 18.32 -3.57 7.24
CA LYS A 204 18.06 -2.23 6.73
C LYS A 204 16.58 -1.88 6.69
N ASP A 205 15.78 -2.66 5.98
CA ASP A 205 14.38 -2.32 5.68
C ASP A 205 13.45 -3.47 6.07
N PHE A 206 12.53 -3.21 6.98
CA PHE A 206 11.57 -4.20 7.42
C PHE A 206 10.28 -4.07 6.61
N VAL A 207 10.05 -5.05 5.74
CA VAL A 207 8.79 -5.22 5.00
C VAL A 207 8.11 -6.49 5.53
N MET A 208 6.97 -6.34 6.20
CA MET A 208 6.33 -7.43 6.96
C MET A 208 6.14 -8.68 6.10
N ASP A 209 5.48 -8.57 4.93
CA ASP A 209 5.14 -9.69 4.06
C ASP A 209 6.39 -10.44 3.57
N LEU A 210 7.35 -9.69 3.03
CA LEU A 210 8.62 -10.27 2.57
C LEU A 210 9.45 -10.84 3.71
N SER A 211 9.37 -10.23 4.90
CA SER A 211 10.09 -10.72 6.08
C SER A 211 9.46 -12.01 6.62
N MET A 212 8.12 -12.12 6.63
CA MET A 212 7.41 -13.36 6.98
C MET A 212 7.84 -14.50 6.06
N GLN A 213 7.92 -14.26 4.75
CA GLN A 213 8.32 -15.25 3.76
C GLN A 213 9.82 -15.59 3.84
N LYS A 214 10.71 -14.59 3.95
CA LYS A 214 12.16 -14.78 3.77
C LYS A 214 12.94 -14.94 5.07
N LEU A 215 12.39 -14.51 6.22
CA LEU A 215 13.04 -14.59 7.55
C LEU A 215 12.24 -15.43 8.55
N GLY A 216 10.96 -15.73 8.27
CA GLY A 216 10.05 -16.49 9.10
C GLY A 216 9.27 -15.68 10.12
N VAL A 217 8.21 -16.29 10.66
CA VAL A 217 7.23 -15.63 11.55
C VAL A 217 7.88 -15.08 12.82
N LEU A 218 8.73 -15.89 13.50
CA LEU A 218 9.34 -15.47 14.76
C LEU A 218 10.33 -14.31 14.61
N THR A 219 11.11 -14.30 13.53
CA THR A 219 12.08 -13.22 13.26
C THR A 219 11.34 -11.94 12.89
N SER A 220 10.30 -12.04 12.07
CA SER A 220 9.47 -10.90 11.68
C SER A 220 8.72 -10.31 12.86
N THR A 221 8.08 -11.15 13.70
CA THR A 221 7.44 -10.69 14.95
C THR A 221 8.43 -9.98 15.87
N ARG A 222 9.65 -10.51 16.05
CA ARG A 222 10.69 -9.84 16.85
C ARG A 222 11.04 -8.47 16.27
N LYS A 223 11.18 -8.35 14.97
CA LYS A 223 11.51 -7.06 14.32
C LYS A 223 10.36 -6.07 14.46
N ASP A 224 9.13 -6.50 14.27
CA ASP A 224 7.93 -5.70 14.47
C ASP A 224 7.84 -5.17 15.91
N ILE A 225 8.06 -6.02 16.92
CA ILE A 225 8.15 -5.59 18.33
C ILE A 225 9.24 -4.54 18.53
N LEU A 226 10.42 -4.71 17.92
CA LEU A 226 11.52 -3.75 18.05
C LEU A 226 11.20 -2.40 17.39
N GLN A 227 10.41 -2.38 16.32
CA GLN A 227 9.91 -1.12 15.72
C GLN A 227 8.96 -0.38 16.67
N VAL A 228 8.03 -1.07 17.32
CA VAL A 228 7.13 -0.47 18.32
C VAL A 228 7.90 0.21 19.46
N PHE A 229 9.09 -0.32 19.83
CA PHE A 229 9.96 0.27 20.85
C PHE A 229 10.99 1.27 20.31
N GLY A 230 10.85 1.74 19.05
CA GLY A 230 11.68 2.80 18.47
C GLY A 230 13.13 2.42 18.17
N ARG A 231 13.51 1.14 18.20
CA ARG A 231 14.90 0.70 18.03
C ARG A 231 15.39 0.56 16.57
N ASN A 232 14.50 0.69 15.59
CA ASN A 232 14.83 0.49 14.16
C ASN A 232 14.56 1.71 13.27
N GLN A 233 14.24 2.89 13.83
CA GLN A 233 13.83 4.06 13.01
C GLN A 233 15.01 4.89 12.45
N ASP A 234 16.26 4.65 12.88
CA ASP A 234 17.32 5.65 12.68
C ASP A 234 18.07 5.58 11.33
N ASN A 235 17.82 4.59 10.45
CA ASN A 235 18.73 4.38 9.31
C ASN A 235 18.07 4.32 7.93
N THR A 236 16.78 4.54 7.80
CA THR A 236 16.06 4.32 6.52
C THR A 236 16.41 5.32 5.42
N LEU A 237 16.86 6.53 5.78
CA LEU A 237 17.23 7.58 4.82
C LEU A 237 18.75 7.72 4.57
N ASP A 238 19.59 6.92 5.24
CA ASP A 238 21.05 7.01 5.07
C ASP A 238 21.55 6.39 3.76
N ASP A 239 20.77 5.48 3.18
CA ASP A 239 21.09 4.77 1.94
C ASP A 239 20.23 5.25 0.74
N VAL A 240 19.67 6.46 0.78
CA VAL A 240 18.87 7.01 -0.34
C VAL A 240 19.77 7.15 -1.58
N VAL A 241 19.38 6.50 -2.65
CA VAL A 241 20.08 6.50 -3.92
C VAL A 241 19.43 7.53 -4.86
N PHE A 242 20.20 8.50 -5.32
CA PHE A 242 19.74 9.53 -6.25
C PHE A 242 19.95 9.03 -7.70
N ILE A 243 19.01 8.19 -8.17
CA ILE A 243 19.07 7.57 -9.49
C ILE A 243 17.68 7.66 -10.12
N GLY A 244 17.59 8.05 -11.40
CA GLY A 244 16.38 7.95 -12.20
C GLY A 244 16.03 6.49 -12.54
N LEU A 245 14.81 6.24 -13.03
CA LEU A 245 14.37 4.90 -13.47
C LEU A 245 15.21 4.34 -14.63
N ASP A 246 15.89 5.19 -15.37
CA ASP A 246 16.79 4.85 -16.47
C ASP A 246 18.24 4.53 -16.01
N GLY A 247 18.50 4.58 -14.71
CA GLY A 247 19.82 4.35 -14.13
C GLY A 247 20.77 5.56 -14.22
N THR A 248 20.33 6.70 -14.80
CA THR A 248 21.13 7.91 -14.82
C THR A 248 21.20 8.54 -13.43
N PRO A 249 22.39 8.93 -12.94
CA PRO A 249 22.46 9.74 -11.73
C PRO A 249 21.66 11.02 -11.94
N THR A 250 20.73 11.33 -11.02
CA THR A 250 20.05 12.62 -11.04
C THR A 250 21.11 13.71 -10.93
N PRO A 251 21.16 14.70 -11.85
CA PRO A 251 22.18 15.74 -11.81
C PRO A 251 22.06 16.50 -10.49
N VAL A 252 23.14 16.54 -9.72
CA VAL A 252 23.25 17.39 -8.54
C VAL A 252 23.08 18.83 -9.03
N PRO A 253 22.11 19.60 -8.55
CA PRO A 253 21.99 21.00 -8.94
C PRO A 253 23.25 21.73 -8.52
N THR A 254 24.13 22.04 -9.47
CA THR A 254 25.24 22.93 -9.23
C THR A 254 24.65 24.33 -9.20
N SER A 255 24.68 24.98 -8.05
CA SER A 255 24.29 26.36 -7.88
C SER A 255 25.29 27.29 -8.62
N THR A 256 25.15 27.35 -9.94
CA THR A 256 25.74 28.40 -10.73
C THR A 256 24.59 29.21 -11.30
N PRO A 257 24.51 30.51 -11.03
CA PRO A 257 23.51 31.36 -11.66
C PRO A 257 23.73 31.26 -13.18
N SER A 258 22.74 30.73 -13.90
CA SER A 258 22.78 30.74 -15.35
C SER A 258 22.61 32.18 -15.79
N GLU A 259 23.69 32.78 -16.29
CA GLU A 259 23.60 34.04 -16.99
C GLU A 259 22.61 33.90 -18.14
N MET A 260 21.61 34.76 -18.16
CA MET A 260 20.68 34.89 -19.27
C MET A 260 21.47 35.06 -20.56
N PRO A 261 21.17 34.32 -21.64
CA PRO A 261 21.82 34.58 -22.94
C PRO A 261 21.43 35.95 -23.41
N THR A 262 22.42 36.83 -23.50
CA THR A 262 22.33 38.15 -24.10
C THR A 262 21.97 37.98 -25.58
N ILE A 263 20.78 38.44 -25.97
CA ILE A 263 20.40 38.51 -27.38
C ILE A 263 21.36 39.47 -28.07
N THR A 264 22.27 38.94 -28.83
CA THR A 264 23.14 39.76 -29.70
C THR A 264 22.34 40.12 -30.95
N GLU A 265 21.98 41.38 -31.08
CA GLU A 265 21.40 41.93 -32.31
C GLU A 265 22.44 41.75 -33.43
N GLN A 266 22.00 41.10 -34.51
CA GLN A 266 22.79 40.97 -35.72
C GLN A 266 22.69 42.26 -36.57
N PRO A 267 23.79 42.83 -37.04
CA PRO A 267 23.76 44.08 -37.84
C PRO A 267 23.15 43.85 -39.20
N PRO A 268 22.45 44.84 -39.79
CA PRO A 268 21.81 44.69 -41.11
C PRO A 268 22.83 44.54 -42.24
N ALA A 269 22.56 43.65 -43.17
CA ALA A 269 23.34 43.44 -44.38
C ALA A 269 23.25 44.64 -45.37
N PRO A 270 24.30 44.92 -46.14
CA PRO A 270 24.30 46.10 -47.02
C PRO A 270 23.48 45.88 -48.31
N THR A 271 22.74 46.93 -48.63
CA THR A 271 21.99 47.08 -49.87
C THR A 271 22.91 47.26 -51.05
N SER A 272 22.82 46.38 -52.07
CA SER A 272 23.39 46.61 -53.38
C SER A 272 22.31 46.91 -54.39
N ALA A 273 22.31 48.10 -54.96
CA ALA A 273 21.48 48.48 -56.06
C ALA A 273 22.03 47.90 -57.37
N ILE A 274 21.14 47.32 -58.19
CA ILE A 274 21.33 47.14 -59.64
C ILE A 274 20.04 47.45 -60.36
N ASP A 275 20.21 48.29 -61.38
CA ASP A 275 19.20 48.83 -62.27
C ASP A 275 18.50 47.81 -63.21
N GLY A 276 17.24 48.06 -63.47
CA GLY A 276 16.67 48.07 -64.80
C GLY A 276 16.15 46.73 -65.38
N GLU A 277 14.85 46.52 -65.45
CA GLU A 277 14.14 46.36 -66.70
C GLU A 277 12.65 46.13 -66.47
N LEU A 278 11.79 46.82 -67.17
CA LEU A 278 10.34 46.71 -67.16
C LEU A 278 9.84 45.51 -67.92
N THR A 279 9.08 44.63 -67.28
CA THR A 279 8.16 43.68 -67.98
C THR A 279 6.90 43.42 -67.15
N PRO A 280 5.76 43.01 -67.76
CA PRO A 280 4.44 43.51 -67.38
C PRO A 280 3.77 42.81 -66.22
N THR A 281 2.93 43.60 -65.56
CA THR A 281 2.02 43.30 -64.42
C THR A 281 1.22 42.00 -64.63
N LEU A 282 1.52 40.98 -63.85
CA LEU A 282 0.60 39.86 -63.53
C LEU A 282 -0.18 40.23 -62.29
N SER A 283 -1.51 39.98 -62.36
CA SER A 283 -2.48 40.15 -61.28
C SER A 283 -2.03 39.48 -59.99
N PRO A 284 -2.19 40.05 -58.77
CA PRO A 284 -1.74 39.41 -57.54
C PRO A 284 -2.57 38.13 -57.26
N THR A 285 -1.84 37.02 -57.21
CA THR A 285 -2.37 35.78 -56.63
C THR A 285 -2.74 36.04 -55.16
N PRO A 286 -3.92 35.62 -54.68
CA PRO A 286 -4.29 35.85 -53.28
C PRO A 286 -3.26 35.15 -52.39
N THR A 287 -2.66 35.93 -51.51
CA THR A 287 -1.77 35.43 -50.42
C THR A 287 -2.59 34.44 -49.57
N PRO A 288 -2.13 33.19 -49.38
CA PRO A 288 -2.83 32.27 -48.49
C PRO A 288 -2.95 32.90 -47.09
N SER A 289 -4.17 32.91 -46.57
CA SER A 289 -4.47 33.32 -45.19
C SER A 289 -3.56 32.51 -44.26
N PRO A 290 -2.89 33.14 -43.27
CA PRO A 290 -2.06 32.36 -42.36
C PRO A 290 -2.92 31.27 -41.69
N THR A 291 -2.55 30.03 -41.84
CA THR A 291 -3.11 28.92 -41.07
C THR A 291 -2.91 29.28 -39.58
N PRO A 292 -3.97 29.20 -38.75
CA PRO A 292 -3.80 29.50 -37.33
C PRO A 292 -2.74 28.55 -36.76
N THR A 293 -1.62 29.09 -36.35
CA THR A 293 -0.56 28.36 -35.65
C THR A 293 -1.07 28.07 -34.25
N VAL A 294 -1.32 26.80 -33.95
CA VAL A 294 -1.62 26.37 -32.56
C VAL A 294 -0.42 26.79 -31.71
N PRO A 295 -0.61 27.47 -30.57
CA PRO A 295 0.48 27.82 -29.68
C PRO A 295 1.24 26.57 -29.25
N PRO A 296 2.56 26.61 -29.09
CA PRO A 296 3.31 25.47 -28.58
C PRO A 296 2.81 25.10 -27.17
N VAL A 297 2.69 23.79 -26.91
CA VAL A 297 2.30 23.26 -25.61
C VAL A 297 3.35 23.68 -24.56
N ASP A 298 2.89 24.21 -23.41
CA ASP A 298 3.78 24.49 -22.29
C ASP A 298 4.28 23.16 -21.69
N THR A 299 5.57 22.94 -21.72
CA THR A 299 6.26 21.78 -21.17
C THR A 299 7.17 22.16 -19.98
N SER A 300 6.96 23.34 -19.40
CA SER A 300 7.69 23.75 -18.20
C SER A 300 7.44 22.79 -17.02
N PRO A 301 8.38 22.66 -16.10
CA PRO A 301 8.20 21.73 -14.98
C PRO A 301 7.10 22.18 -14.00
N ASN A 302 6.36 21.20 -13.49
CA ASN A 302 5.41 21.41 -12.38
C ASN A 302 6.19 21.52 -11.06
N MET A 303 6.63 22.73 -10.73
CA MET A 303 7.40 23.00 -9.52
C MET A 303 7.08 24.38 -8.96
N LEU A 304 7.26 24.53 -7.64
CA LEU A 304 7.21 25.80 -6.93
C LEU A 304 8.64 26.37 -6.79
N ASP A 305 8.75 27.64 -6.47
CA ASP A 305 10.02 28.32 -6.22
C ASP A 305 10.57 27.94 -4.81
N ILE A 306 10.95 26.69 -4.65
CA ILE A 306 11.50 26.12 -3.42
C ILE A 306 12.94 25.66 -3.68
N ASP A 307 13.91 26.37 -3.07
CA ASP A 307 15.31 25.94 -3.11
C ASP A 307 15.58 24.86 -2.04
N PHE A 308 15.23 23.61 -2.35
CA PHE A 308 15.49 22.48 -1.48
C PHE A 308 16.99 22.27 -1.19
N GLY A 309 17.89 22.66 -2.11
CA GLY A 309 19.32 22.59 -1.90
C GLY A 309 19.77 23.51 -0.77
N MET A 310 19.29 24.74 -0.77
CA MET A 310 19.54 25.70 0.32
C MET A 310 18.90 25.27 1.65
N LEU A 311 17.67 24.76 1.60
CA LEU A 311 17.01 24.21 2.80
C LEU A 311 17.82 23.04 3.40
N ALA A 312 18.32 22.12 2.57
CA ALA A 312 19.17 21.03 3.02
C ALA A 312 20.48 21.48 3.66
N GLN A 313 21.10 22.54 3.13
CA GLN A 313 22.35 23.10 3.70
C GLN A 313 22.15 23.71 5.08
N ASN A 314 21.01 24.36 5.28
CA ASN A 314 20.68 25.08 6.52
C ASN A 314 20.00 24.23 7.60
N GLU A 315 19.57 22.99 7.25
CA GLU A 315 18.86 22.10 8.19
C GLU A 315 19.84 21.30 9.07
N SER A 316 19.57 21.31 10.36
CA SER A 316 20.37 20.57 11.36
C SER A 316 19.84 19.16 11.64
N LYS A 317 18.50 18.95 11.54
CA LYS A 317 17.87 17.65 11.78
C LYS A 317 18.12 16.72 10.58
N LYS A 318 18.93 15.68 10.78
CA LYS A 318 19.43 14.79 9.73
C LYS A 318 18.31 14.25 8.82
N THR A 319 17.20 13.80 9.39
CA THR A 319 16.07 13.25 8.62
C THR A 319 15.47 14.31 7.67
N ILE A 320 15.21 15.52 8.16
CA ILE A 320 14.66 16.63 7.36
C ILE A 320 15.67 17.08 6.31
N LYS A 321 16.95 17.16 6.67
CA LYS A 321 18.01 17.44 5.71
C LYS A 321 18.04 16.42 4.56
N ASN A 322 17.89 15.12 4.87
CA ASN A 322 17.84 14.07 3.86
C ASN A 322 16.60 14.18 2.98
N LEU A 323 15.43 14.56 3.55
CA LEU A 323 14.22 14.83 2.77
C LEU A 323 14.40 16.02 1.82
N HIS A 324 14.93 17.15 2.31
CA HIS A 324 15.27 18.28 1.44
C HIS A 324 16.25 17.88 0.34
N SER A 325 17.28 17.10 0.67
CA SER A 325 18.24 16.60 -0.33
C SER A 325 17.58 15.70 -1.36
N TYR A 326 16.64 14.84 -0.95
CA TYR A 326 15.88 14.01 -1.88
C TYR A 326 15.05 14.87 -2.84
N MET A 327 14.29 15.85 -2.32
CA MET A 327 13.49 16.75 -3.16
C MET A 327 14.37 17.59 -4.12
N ALA A 328 15.53 18.05 -3.66
CA ALA A 328 16.49 18.78 -4.49
C ALA A 328 16.98 17.97 -5.70
N ASN A 329 17.12 16.65 -5.54
CA ASN A 329 17.60 15.75 -6.58
C ASN A 329 16.47 15.02 -7.33
N SER A 330 15.22 15.23 -6.97
CA SER A 330 14.06 14.68 -7.68
C SER A 330 13.77 15.48 -8.94
N VAL A 331 13.50 14.77 -10.06
CA VAL A 331 13.12 15.38 -11.32
C VAL A 331 11.63 15.70 -11.28
N PRO A 332 11.19 16.96 -11.43
CA PRO A 332 9.80 17.30 -11.49
C PRO A 332 9.15 16.77 -12.78
N THR A 333 7.84 16.49 -12.74
CA THR A 333 7.07 16.21 -13.96
C THR A 333 6.84 17.51 -14.73
N ASN A 334 6.77 17.39 -16.04
CA ASN A 334 6.49 18.55 -16.91
C ASN A 334 4.97 18.66 -17.16
N LYS A 335 4.55 19.90 -17.39
CA LYS A 335 3.24 20.20 -17.98
C LYS A 335 3.12 19.53 -19.36
N ASN A 336 1.90 19.38 -19.83
CA ASN A 336 1.58 18.71 -21.08
C ASN A 336 0.31 19.31 -21.73
N GLU A 337 -0.15 18.70 -22.81
CA GLU A 337 -1.32 19.17 -23.56
C GLU A 337 -2.64 19.21 -22.78
N TYR A 338 -2.72 18.44 -21.68
CA TYR A 338 -3.90 18.40 -20.80
C TYR A 338 -3.81 19.37 -19.62
N THR A 339 -2.68 20.06 -19.42
CA THR A 339 -2.52 21.02 -18.31
C THR A 339 -3.57 22.12 -18.37
N GLY A 340 -4.37 22.23 -17.32
CA GLY A 340 -5.44 23.24 -17.22
C GLY A 340 -6.69 22.91 -18.06
N MET A 341 -6.83 21.71 -18.60
CA MET A 341 -7.99 21.28 -19.40
C MET A 341 -9.31 21.52 -18.65
N PHE A 342 -9.30 21.38 -17.32
CA PHE A 342 -10.47 21.56 -16.45
C PHE A 342 -10.34 22.77 -15.51
N GLU A 343 -9.52 23.76 -15.88
CA GLU A 343 -9.41 24.99 -15.07
C GLU A 343 -10.78 25.67 -14.90
N GLY A 344 -11.19 25.88 -13.64
CA GLY A 344 -12.48 26.49 -13.30
C GLY A 344 -13.69 25.55 -13.30
N TYR A 345 -13.53 24.27 -13.63
CA TYR A 345 -14.57 23.25 -13.50
C TYR A 345 -14.77 22.83 -12.03
N ASN A 346 -15.94 22.32 -11.69
CA ASN A 346 -16.18 21.65 -10.42
C ASN A 346 -15.47 20.30 -10.38
N LEU A 347 -15.13 19.84 -9.16
CA LEU A 347 -14.53 18.52 -8.94
C LEU A 347 -15.37 17.72 -7.96
N ILE A 348 -15.81 16.54 -8.36
CA ILE A 348 -16.33 15.51 -7.48
C ILE A 348 -15.35 14.34 -7.49
N MET A 349 -14.83 13.99 -6.32
CA MET A 349 -13.93 12.87 -6.16
C MET A 349 -14.56 11.81 -5.26
N LEU A 350 -14.44 10.54 -5.64
CA LEU A 350 -14.97 9.41 -4.89
C LEU A 350 -13.87 8.37 -4.66
N THR A 351 -13.74 7.94 -3.40
CA THR A 351 -13.08 6.69 -3.06
C THR A 351 -14.16 5.64 -2.85
N ALA A 352 -14.19 4.63 -3.73
CA ALA A 352 -15.26 3.63 -3.79
C ALA A 352 -14.86 2.34 -3.08
N GLU A 353 -15.58 1.98 -2.02
CA GLU A 353 -15.34 0.79 -1.21
C GLU A 353 -15.46 -0.50 -2.01
N GLY A 354 -14.39 -1.31 -2.00
CA GLY A 354 -14.33 -2.62 -2.65
C GLY A 354 -14.52 -2.60 -4.16
N TYR A 355 -14.32 -1.44 -4.81
CA TYR A 355 -14.49 -1.28 -6.25
C TYR A 355 -13.31 -1.87 -7.02
N SER A 356 -13.59 -2.60 -8.09
CA SER A 356 -12.60 -3.18 -8.98
C SER A 356 -13.10 -3.22 -10.43
N GLN A 357 -12.25 -3.64 -11.36
CA GLN A 357 -12.65 -3.79 -12.77
C GLN A 357 -13.89 -4.68 -12.96
N TRP A 358 -14.13 -5.66 -12.09
CA TRP A 358 -15.27 -6.57 -12.18
C TRP A 358 -16.60 -5.92 -11.76
N ALA A 359 -16.57 -4.74 -11.14
CA ALA A 359 -17.76 -3.95 -10.84
C ALA A 359 -18.35 -3.29 -12.11
N VAL A 360 -17.55 -3.10 -13.15
CA VAL A 360 -17.95 -2.43 -14.38
C VAL A 360 -18.62 -3.42 -15.35
N ASN A 361 -19.93 -3.32 -15.48
CA ASN A 361 -20.73 -4.22 -16.31
C ASN A 361 -21.81 -3.45 -17.05
N GLU A 362 -21.86 -3.56 -18.39
CA GLU A 362 -22.80 -2.81 -19.25
C GLU A 362 -24.28 -3.01 -18.89
N GLN A 363 -24.66 -4.19 -18.40
CA GLN A 363 -26.05 -4.52 -18.07
C GLN A 363 -26.42 -4.23 -16.62
N ILE A 364 -25.50 -4.45 -15.69
CA ILE A 364 -25.76 -4.34 -14.25
C ILE A 364 -25.42 -2.95 -13.74
N THR A 365 -24.29 -2.39 -14.16
CA THR A 365 -23.76 -1.09 -13.73
C THR A 365 -23.52 -0.15 -14.91
N PRO A 366 -24.59 0.19 -15.68
CA PRO A 366 -24.47 0.94 -16.94
C PRO A 366 -23.89 2.33 -16.76
N THR A 367 -24.07 2.98 -15.62
CA THR A 367 -23.49 4.30 -15.34
C THR A 367 -21.99 4.22 -15.15
N LEU A 368 -21.51 3.25 -14.37
CA LEU A 368 -20.08 2.97 -14.24
C LEU A 368 -19.46 2.62 -15.59
N TYR A 369 -20.12 1.75 -16.37
CA TYR A 369 -19.67 1.36 -17.70
C TYR A 369 -19.55 2.58 -18.63
N LYS A 370 -20.58 3.44 -18.68
CA LYS A 370 -20.58 4.69 -19.43
C LYS A 370 -19.40 5.59 -19.04
N MET A 371 -19.23 5.86 -17.75
CA MET A 371 -18.20 6.80 -17.27
C MET A 371 -16.78 6.29 -17.56
N VAL A 372 -16.55 4.98 -17.50
CA VAL A 372 -15.26 4.36 -17.87
C VAL A 372 -14.98 4.50 -19.37
N HIS A 373 -15.99 4.34 -20.23
CA HIS A 373 -15.78 4.28 -21.69
C HIS A 373 -15.96 5.62 -22.40
N GLU A 374 -16.68 6.56 -21.81
CA GLU A 374 -16.91 7.90 -22.38
C GLU A 374 -16.02 8.98 -21.74
N GLY A 375 -15.13 8.62 -20.80
CA GLY A 375 -14.12 9.48 -20.18
C GLY A 375 -12.70 9.17 -20.64
N PHE A 376 -11.73 9.36 -19.73
CA PHE A 376 -10.39 8.80 -19.91
C PHE A 376 -10.42 7.31 -19.59
N TYR A 377 -10.19 6.47 -20.58
CA TYR A 377 -10.11 5.02 -20.41
C TYR A 377 -8.67 4.58 -20.14
N PHE A 378 -8.39 4.22 -18.87
CA PHE A 378 -7.08 3.79 -18.42
C PHE A 378 -6.94 2.26 -18.54
N GLU A 379 -6.23 1.78 -19.56
CA GLU A 379 -6.06 0.36 -19.81
C GLU A 379 -5.25 -0.37 -18.73
N ASN A 380 -4.31 0.33 -18.10
CA ASN A 380 -3.34 -0.24 -17.15
C ASN A 380 -3.33 0.53 -15.83
N TYR A 381 -4.51 0.70 -15.23
CA TYR A 381 -4.66 1.30 -13.92
C TYR A 381 -4.71 0.22 -12.82
N TYR A 382 -4.04 0.49 -11.70
CA TYR A 382 -3.93 -0.43 -10.57
C TYR A 382 -4.29 0.24 -9.26
N THR A 383 -5.04 -0.51 -8.41
CA THR A 383 -5.37 -0.15 -7.03
C THR A 383 -4.74 -1.17 -6.08
N PRO A 384 -3.50 -0.97 -5.66
CA PRO A 384 -2.82 -1.88 -4.73
C PRO A 384 -3.54 -1.95 -3.38
N LEU A 385 -3.65 -3.15 -2.81
CA LEU A 385 -4.08 -3.30 -1.42
C LEU A 385 -2.96 -2.88 -0.48
N TRP A 386 -3.26 -1.95 0.43
CA TRP A 386 -2.36 -1.48 1.47
C TRP A 386 -2.68 -2.14 2.82
N TRP A 387 -1.87 -1.88 3.84
CA TRP A 387 -1.89 -2.61 5.11
C TRP A 387 -3.14 -2.41 5.95
N THR A 388 -3.72 -1.21 5.93
CA THR A 388 -4.98 -0.88 6.63
C THR A 388 -6.13 -0.74 5.61
N SER A 389 -6.11 -1.59 4.56
CA SER A 389 -7.13 -1.66 3.49
C SER A 389 -7.77 -0.31 3.15
N THR A 390 -9.05 -0.12 3.45
CA THR A 390 -9.85 1.09 3.17
C THR A 390 -9.14 2.39 3.60
N SER A 391 -8.67 2.46 4.85
CA SER A 391 -8.03 3.69 5.38
C SER A 391 -6.76 4.06 4.62
N ASP A 392 -5.93 3.07 4.26
CA ASP A 392 -4.69 3.34 3.52
C ASP A 392 -4.96 3.57 2.03
N GLY A 393 -5.97 2.95 1.42
CA GLY A 393 -6.42 3.24 0.05
C GLY A 393 -6.91 4.68 -0.07
N GLU A 394 -7.83 5.08 0.81
CA GLU A 394 -8.31 6.47 0.91
C GLU A 394 -7.17 7.46 1.15
N PHE A 395 -6.21 7.13 2.03
CA PHE A 395 -5.04 7.98 2.30
C PHE A 395 -4.20 8.22 1.05
N VAL A 396 -3.95 7.19 0.24
CA VAL A 396 -3.22 7.30 -1.03
C VAL A 396 -3.91 8.26 -1.99
N GLU A 397 -5.22 8.11 -2.15
CA GLU A 397 -6.02 8.91 -3.09
C GLU A 397 -6.16 10.37 -2.66
N CYS A 398 -6.20 10.63 -1.35
CA CYS A 398 -6.30 11.99 -0.82
C CYS A 398 -4.96 12.74 -0.74
N THR A 399 -3.82 12.02 -0.67
CA THR A 399 -2.53 12.65 -0.36
C THR A 399 -1.43 12.43 -1.40
N GLY A 400 -1.53 11.41 -2.25
CA GLY A 400 -0.46 10.98 -3.16
C GLY A 400 0.79 10.47 -2.44
N LEU A 401 0.65 10.04 -1.17
CA LEU A 401 1.70 9.45 -0.35
C LEU A 401 1.50 7.95 -0.19
N ILE A 402 2.59 7.20 -0.05
CA ILE A 402 2.56 5.77 0.27
C ILE A 402 2.33 5.62 1.78
N PRO A 403 1.32 4.86 2.23
CA PRO A 403 1.06 4.65 3.66
C PRO A 403 2.18 3.88 4.35
N THR A 404 2.18 3.86 5.69
CA THR A 404 3.31 3.38 6.51
C THR A 404 3.09 1.99 7.14
N GLY A 405 2.05 1.25 6.77
CA GLY A 405 1.72 -0.02 7.42
C GLY A 405 1.17 0.09 8.85
N THR A 406 0.90 1.31 9.29
CA THR A 406 0.15 1.65 10.50
C THR A 406 -0.78 2.78 10.10
N ASN A 407 -1.95 2.91 10.71
CA ASN A 407 -2.98 3.87 10.30
C ASN A 407 -2.37 5.26 9.98
N SER A 408 -2.18 5.55 8.70
CA SER A 408 -1.48 6.75 8.23
C SER A 408 -2.33 8.00 8.44
N PHE A 409 -3.66 7.91 8.33
CA PHE A 409 -4.56 9.00 8.67
C PHE A 409 -4.44 9.40 10.13
N TYR A 410 -4.47 8.45 11.06
CA TYR A 410 -4.32 8.75 12.49
C TYR A 410 -3.01 9.50 12.80
N LYS A 411 -1.91 9.08 12.15
CA LYS A 411 -0.61 9.74 12.32
C LYS A 411 -0.60 11.18 11.80
N THR A 412 -1.31 11.42 10.70
CA THR A 412 -1.34 12.74 10.04
C THR A 412 -2.49 13.63 10.52
N ALA A 413 -3.37 13.16 11.42
CA ALA A 413 -4.51 13.91 11.91
C ALA A 413 -4.16 15.32 12.43
N ASN A 414 -2.98 15.46 13.05
CA ASN A 414 -2.48 16.72 13.58
C ASN A 414 -1.23 17.26 12.83
N HIS A 415 -0.90 16.69 11.67
CA HIS A 415 0.21 17.14 10.84
C HIS A 415 -0.25 18.20 9.84
N TYR A 416 0.71 18.97 9.34
CA TYR A 416 0.44 19.95 8.31
C TYR A 416 0.27 19.29 6.95
N MET A 417 -0.98 19.26 6.42
CA MET A 417 -1.34 18.54 5.18
C MET A 417 -1.85 19.47 4.09
N PRO A 418 -1.05 20.42 3.57
CA PRO A 418 -1.48 21.47 2.67
C PRO A 418 -1.74 21.01 1.24
N LEU A 419 -1.33 19.78 0.88
CA LEU A 419 -1.37 19.28 -0.50
C LEU A 419 -2.64 18.49 -0.81
N GLY A 420 -3.50 18.20 0.17
CA GLY A 420 -4.80 17.57 -0.05
C GLY A 420 -5.73 18.47 -0.87
N PHE A 421 -6.63 17.87 -1.64
CA PHE A 421 -7.55 18.59 -2.53
C PHE A 421 -8.40 19.65 -1.80
N GLY A 422 -8.84 19.38 -0.57
CA GLY A 422 -9.60 20.34 0.21
C GLY A 422 -8.90 21.70 0.29
N TRP A 423 -7.64 21.76 0.73
CA TRP A 423 -6.87 22.99 0.78
C TRP A 423 -6.51 23.54 -0.60
N GLN A 424 -6.17 22.65 -1.56
CA GLN A 424 -5.80 23.08 -2.91
C GLN A 424 -6.95 23.81 -3.60
N PHE A 425 -8.18 23.29 -3.49
CA PHE A 425 -9.36 23.88 -4.10
C PHE A 425 -9.92 25.07 -3.28
N SER A 426 -9.88 25.01 -1.95
CA SER A 426 -10.30 26.14 -1.11
C SER A 426 -9.52 27.41 -1.42
N ARG A 427 -8.20 27.31 -1.66
CA ARG A 427 -7.36 28.45 -2.09
C ARG A 427 -7.77 29.07 -3.43
N LEU A 428 -8.44 28.29 -4.27
CA LEU A 428 -8.98 28.75 -5.57
C LEU A 428 -10.42 29.25 -5.46
N GLY A 429 -10.96 29.35 -4.23
CA GLY A 429 -12.30 29.85 -3.95
C GLY A 429 -13.41 28.82 -4.11
N TYR A 430 -13.10 27.53 -4.13
CA TYR A 430 -14.12 26.48 -4.12
C TYR A 430 -14.63 26.23 -2.69
N SER A 431 -15.91 25.89 -2.56
CA SER A 431 -16.39 25.23 -1.36
C SER A 431 -15.85 23.79 -1.35
N ALA A 432 -15.19 23.37 -0.26
CA ALA A 432 -14.61 22.03 -0.14
C ALA A 432 -15.35 21.23 0.93
N ARG A 433 -16.08 20.17 0.52
CA ARG A 433 -16.86 19.32 1.42
C ARG A 433 -16.44 17.86 1.28
N ALA A 434 -16.57 17.10 2.38
CA ALA A 434 -16.35 15.69 2.39
C ALA A 434 -17.49 14.95 3.11
N TYR A 435 -17.88 13.80 2.59
CA TYR A 435 -18.99 13.00 3.10
C TYR A 435 -18.64 11.52 3.23
N HIS A 436 -19.13 10.89 4.31
CA HIS A 436 -19.06 9.46 4.52
C HIS A 436 -20.33 8.94 5.19
N ASN A 437 -21.01 7.99 4.56
CA ASN A 437 -22.29 7.47 5.02
C ASN A 437 -22.21 6.47 6.18
N HIS A 438 -21.01 6.24 6.74
CA HIS A 438 -20.82 5.44 7.95
C HIS A 438 -20.37 6.29 9.15
N SER A 439 -19.77 5.69 10.17
CA SER A 439 -19.40 6.34 11.43
C SER A 439 -18.49 7.55 11.23
N TYR A 440 -18.91 8.71 11.72
CA TYR A 440 -18.20 9.99 11.63
C TYR A 440 -16.76 9.94 12.11
N THR A 441 -16.51 9.22 13.23
CA THR A 441 -15.20 9.16 13.89
C THR A 441 -14.32 7.97 13.43
N TYR A 442 -14.87 7.11 12.57
CA TYR A 442 -14.13 5.92 12.16
C TYR A 442 -12.90 6.30 11.32
N TYR A 443 -11.75 5.68 11.60
CA TYR A 443 -10.42 6.05 11.09
C TYR A 443 -10.02 7.50 11.37
N HIS A 444 -10.61 8.14 12.40
CA HIS A 444 -10.35 9.56 12.75
C HIS A 444 -10.66 10.54 11.61
N ARG A 445 -11.68 10.25 10.77
CA ARG A 445 -12.07 11.14 9.67
C ARG A 445 -12.57 12.50 10.17
N ASP A 446 -13.17 12.56 11.35
CA ASP A 446 -13.56 13.78 12.05
C ASP A 446 -12.39 14.73 12.38
N GLU A 447 -11.17 14.21 12.43
CA GLU A 447 -9.95 14.99 12.63
C GLU A 447 -9.18 15.18 11.31
N THR A 448 -9.04 14.11 10.50
CA THR A 448 -8.18 14.10 9.32
C THR A 448 -8.76 14.86 8.14
N HIS A 449 -10.07 14.78 7.88
CA HIS A 449 -10.70 15.47 6.76
C HIS A 449 -10.73 16.98 6.96
N PRO A 450 -11.12 17.53 8.14
CA PRO A 450 -10.94 18.95 8.42
C PRO A 450 -9.49 19.41 8.32
N ASN A 451 -8.53 18.58 8.76
CA ASN A 451 -7.10 18.86 8.64
C ASN A 451 -6.62 18.94 7.17
N MET A 452 -7.30 18.27 6.25
CA MET A 452 -7.05 18.36 4.80
C MET A 452 -7.84 19.47 4.11
N GLY A 453 -8.60 20.29 4.86
CA GLY A 453 -9.32 21.46 4.32
C GLY A 453 -10.78 21.24 3.96
N TYR A 454 -11.40 20.16 4.46
CA TYR A 454 -12.81 19.86 4.19
C TYR A 454 -13.75 20.27 5.31
N ASP A 455 -14.95 20.76 4.94
CA ASP A 455 -16.13 20.68 5.79
C ASP A 455 -16.67 19.24 5.73
N TYR A 456 -16.38 18.47 6.77
CA TYR A 456 -16.64 17.02 6.79
C TYR A 456 -17.91 16.67 7.55
N LYS A 457 -18.76 15.83 6.94
CA LYS A 457 -19.93 15.23 7.55
C LYS A 457 -19.91 13.71 7.42
N GLY A 458 -20.21 13.03 8.52
CA GLY A 458 -20.38 11.57 8.55
C GLY A 458 -21.69 11.18 9.26
N ALA A 459 -22.12 9.94 9.06
CA ALA A 459 -23.25 9.40 9.80
C ALA A 459 -22.90 9.16 11.29
N LYS A 460 -23.88 8.78 12.09
CA LYS A 460 -23.70 8.43 13.52
C LYS A 460 -23.06 9.55 14.35
N GLY A 461 -23.52 10.77 14.22
CA GLY A 461 -23.13 11.92 15.05
C GLY A 461 -22.40 13.03 14.32
N GLY A 462 -22.03 12.87 13.05
CA GLY A 462 -21.34 13.87 12.24
C GLY A 462 -22.26 14.73 11.36
N GLY A 463 -23.55 14.79 11.63
CA GLY A 463 -24.49 15.67 10.92
C GLY A 463 -25.01 15.13 9.58
N LEU A 464 -24.66 13.93 9.17
CA LEU A 464 -25.20 13.25 7.99
C LEU A 464 -26.36 12.33 8.42
N GLU A 465 -27.57 12.64 8.01
CA GLU A 465 -28.80 11.93 8.34
C GLU A 465 -29.13 10.91 7.24
N VAL A 466 -28.69 9.67 7.40
CA VAL A 466 -28.97 8.52 6.52
C VAL A 466 -29.53 7.35 7.31
N LYS A 467 -30.23 6.44 6.64
CA LYS A 467 -30.74 5.23 7.26
C LYS A 467 -29.57 4.30 7.62
N LEU A 468 -29.45 4.00 8.90
CA LEU A 468 -28.41 3.10 9.41
C LEU A 468 -28.74 1.65 9.07
N THR A 469 -28.07 1.13 8.07
CA THR A 469 -28.03 -0.29 7.67
C THR A 469 -26.58 -0.78 7.76
N TRP A 470 -26.27 -1.99 7.32
CA TRP A 470 -24.90 -2.41 7.15
C TRP A 470 -24.74 -3.19 5.84
N PRO A 471 -23.93 -2.66 4.90
CA PRO A 471 -23.49 -1.25 4.82
C PRO A 471 -24.67 -0.31 4.56
N GLU A 472 -24.41 0.99 4.76
CA GLU A 472 -25.34 2.08 4.41
C GLU A 472 -25.39 2.30 2.89
N SER A 473 -26.41 3.02 2.42
CA SER A 473 -26.66 3.29 1.00
C SER A 473 -25.85 4.51 0.50
N ASP A 474 -25.06 4.32 -0.57
CA ASP A 474 -24.37 5.42 -1.23
C ASP A 474 -25.34 6.32 -2.01
N LEU A 475 -26.43 5.73 -2.56
CA LEU A 475 -27.49 6.51 -3.20
C LEU A 475 -28.15 7.46 -2.19
N GLU A 476 -28.53 6.98 -1.00
CA GLU A 476 -29.14 7.83 0.02
C GLU A 476 -28.17 8.92 0.50
N MET A 477 -26.86 8.62 0.62
CA MET A 477 -25.85 9.65 0.90
C MET A 477 -25.89 10.76 -0.13
N MET A 478 -25.91 10.46 -1.42
CA MET A 478 -25.92 11.46 -2.48
C MET A 478 -27.26 12.21 -2.51
N GLU A 479 -28.39 11.55 -2.27
CA GLU A 479 -29.72 12.20 -2.20
C GLU A 479 -29.76 13.31 -1.14
N VAL A 480 -29.12 13.09 0.01
CA VAL A 480 -29.14 14.08 1.12
C VAL A 480 -28.04 15.14 1.03
N THR A 481 -26.91 14.85 0.34
CA THR A 481 -25.75 15.74 0.34
C THR A 481 -25.64 16.62 -0.90
N ILE A 482 -26.06 16.18 -2.08
CA ILE A 482 -25.99 16.97 -3.31
C ILE A 482 -26.68 18.33 -3.18
N PRO A 483 -27.86 18.45 -2.54
CA PRO A 483 -28.50 19.76 -2.33
C PRO A 483 -27.64 20.77 -1.53
N GLU A 484 -26.66 20.32 -0.77
CA GLU A 484 -25.81 21.20 0.06
C GLU A 484 -24.76 21.97 -0.73
N TYR A 485 -24.37 21.50 -1.95
CA TYR A 485 -23.28 22.10 -2.71
C TYR A 485 -23.59 22.40 -4.16
N ILE A 486 -24.61 21.77 -4.76
CA ILE A 486 -24.88 21.87 -6.20
C ILE A 486 -25.23 23.30 -6.66
N GLY A 487 -25.64 24.16 -5.73
CA GLY A 487 -25.92 25.57 -5.98
C GLY A 487 -24.73 26.52 -5.75
N ASP A 488 -23.59 26.01 -5.32
CA ASP A 488 -22.39 26.83 -5.11
C ASP A 488 -21.78 27.23 -6.46
N GLU A 489 -21.14 28.40 -6.50
CA GLU A 489 -20.49 28.90 -7.72
C GLU A 489 -19.39 27.97 -8.24
N LYS A 490 -18.59 27.45 -7.30
CA LYS A 490 -17.56 26.45 -7.52
C LYS A 490 -17.49 25.51 -6.33
N PHE A 491 -17.51 24.24 -6.58
CA PHE A 491 -17.42 23.24 -5.51
C PHE A 491 -16.40 22.14 -5.80
N HIS A 492 -15.78 21.67 -4.74
CA HIS A 492 -15.07 20.41 -4.67
C HIS A 492 -15.72 19.55 -3.60
N THR A 493 -16.20 18.39 -3.98
CA THR A 493 -16.85 17.45 -3.07
C THR A 493 -16.15 16.11 -3.11
N TYR A 494 -15.82 15.59 -1.93
CA TYR A 494 -15.23 14.28 -1.74
C TYR A 494 -16.23 13.31 -1.10
N TYR A 495 -16.32 12.11 -1.64
CA TYR A 495 -17.14 11.03 -1.10
C TYR A 495 -16.30 9.79 -0.78
N MET A 496 -16.36 9.32 0.46
CA MET A 496 -15.97 7.96 0.81
C MET A 496 -17.21 7.09 0.90
N THR A 497 -17.36 6.13 -0.01
CA THR A 497 -18.53 5.26 -0.10
C THR A 497 -18.41 4.04 0.83
N VAL A 498 -19.50 3.28 1.03
CA VAL A 498 -19.47 2.09 1.88
C VAL A 498 -20.34 0.93 1.37
N SER A 499 -21.21 1.15 0.39
CA SER A 499 -22.15 0.12 -0.08
C SER A 499 -21.47 -1.15 -0.59
N GLY A 500 -20.27 -1.00 -1.17
CA GLY A 500 -19.43 -2.08 -1.66
C GLY A 500 -18.71 -2.92 -0.62
N HIS A 501 -18.90 -2.64 0.69
CA HIS A 501 -18.20 -3.33 1.78
C HIS A 501 -18.51 -4.83 1.86
N MET A 502 -17.50 -5.63 2.23
CA MET A 502 -17.73 -7.04 2.57
C MET A 502 -18.80 -7.14 3.71
N GLU A 503 -19.59 -8.16 3.86
CA GLU A 503 -19.56 -9.51 3.30
C GLU A 503 -20.46 -9.62 2.06
N TYR A 504 -19.98 -10.26 0.99
CA TYR A 504 -20.74 -10.40 -0.25
C TYR A 504 -21.70 -11.56 -0.17
N ASN A 505 -22.83 -11.37 0.55
CA ASN A 505 -23.93 -12.31 0.66
C ASN A 505 -25.22 -11.58 1.05
N TRP A 506 -26.38 -12.25 0.86
CA TRP A 506 -27.70 -11.66 1.07
C TRP A 506 -28.07 -11.36 2.53
N GLY A 507 -27.28 -11.82 3.49
CA GLY A 507 -27.48 -11.56 4.92
C GLY A 507 -26.44 -10.65 5.55
N GLY A 508 -25.28 -10.54 4.94
CA GLY A 508 -24.13 -9.77 5.43
C GLY A 508 -24.04 -8.35 4.86
N ASN A 509 -24.57 -8.14 3.64
CA ASN A 509 -24.56 -6.83 2.98
C ASN A 509 -25.98 -6.41 2.61
N SER A 510 -26.46 -5.33 3.23
CA SER A 510 -27.82 -4.81 3.03
C SER A 510 -28.05 -4.30 1.60
N MET A 511 -27.00 -3.77 0.95
CA MET A 511 -27.11 -3.26 -0.42
C MET A 511 -27.11 -4.40 -1.44
N SER A 512 -26.36 -5.47 -1.19
CA SER A 512 -26.50 -6.72 -1.94
C SER A 512 -27.92 -7.26 -1.88
N ALA A 513 -28.50 -7.32 -0.67
CA ALA A 513 -29.86 -7.80 -0.47
C ALA A 513 -30.90 -6.90 -1.15
N LYS A 514 -30.74 -5.57 -1.06
CA LYS A 514 -31.61 -4.55 -1.71
C LYS A 514 -31.64 -4.72 -3.21
N ASN A 515 -30.47 -4.91 -3.82
CA ASN A 515 -30.31 -4.91 -5.27
C ASN A 515 -30.27 -6.32 -5.90
N ARG A 516 -30.67 -7.35 -5.15
CA ARG A 516 -30.62 -8.76 -5.58
C ARG A 516 -31.33 -9.04 -6.90
N ASP A 517 -32.43 -8.34 -7.17
CA ASP A 517 -33.23 -8.56 -8.38
C ASP A 517 -32.48 -8.21 -9.69
N TYR A 518 -31.50 -7.30 -9.64
CA TYR A 518 -30.70 -6.94 -10.81
C TYR A 518 -29.79 -8.07 -11.28
N VAL A 519 -29.39 -8.98 -10.39
CA VAL A 519 -28.35 -10.00 -10.63
C VAL A 519 -28.89 -11.44 -10.59
N LYS A 520 -30.18 -11.64 -10.28
CA LYS A 520 -30.76 -12.98 -10.01
C LYS A 520 -30.61 -13.96 -11.18
N ASP A 521 -30.68 -13.45 -12.41
CA ASP A 521 -30.68 -14.26 -13.64
C ASP A 521 -29.26 -14.47 -14.20
N LEU A 522 -28.20 -13.93 -13.55
CA LEU A 522 -26.82 -14.15 -13.94
C LEU A 522 -26.39 -15.59 -13.65
N ALA A 523 -25.64 -16.18 -14.56
CA ALA A 523 -25.05 -17.51 -14.39
C ALA A 523 -23.71 -17.43 -13.60
N LEU A 524 -23.77 -16.91 -12.36
CA LEU A 524 -22.66 -16.73 -11.42
C LEU A 524 -23.00 -17.34 -10.07
N CYS A 525 -21.99 -17.62 -9.25
CA CYS A 525 -22.17 -18.02 -7.86
C CYS A 525 -22.83 -16.90 -7.03
N GLU A 526 -23.40 -17.27 -5.88
CA GLU A 526 -24.17 -16.32 -5.06
C GLU A 526 -23.29 -15.18 -4.50
N GLU A 527 -22.01 -15.42 -4.25
CA GLU A 527 -21.07 -14.42 -3.76
C GLU A 527 -20.74 -13.39 -4.84
N ALA A 528 -20.44 -13.83 -6.07
CA ALA A 528 -20.20 -12.95 -7.21
C ALA A 528 -21.44 -12.10 -7.56
N LYS A 529 -22.65 -12.68 -7.49
CA LYS A 529 -23.90 -11.94 -7.64
C LYS A 529 -24.07 -10.90 -6.54
N ALA A 530 -23.79 -11.26 -5.28
CA ALA A 530 -23.93 -10.34 -4.16
C ALA A 530 -22.96 -9.17 -4.25
N TYR A 531 -21.73 -9.40 -4.74
CA TYR A 531 -20.77 -8.34 -5.04
C TYR A 531 -21.31 -7.36 -6.10
N LEU A 532 -21.75 -7.87 -7.23
CA LEU A 532 -22.32 -7.01 -8.30
C LEU A 532 -23.57 -6.25 -7.82
N ALA A 533 -24.39 -6.87 -6.99
CA ALA A 533 -25.56 -6.21 -6.40
C ALA A 533 -25.18 -5.09 -5.41
N ALA A 534 -24.08 -5.25 -4.65
CA ALA A 534 -23.52 -4.18 -3.81
C ALA A 534 -23.00 -3.01 -4.66
N GLN A 535 -22.27 -3.29 -5.71
CA GLN A 535 -21.74 -2.28 -6.64
C GLN A 535 -22.85 -1.61 -7.48
N LYS A 536 -24.01 -2.26 -7.65
CA LYS A 536 -25.20 -1.62 -8.26
C LYS A 536 -25.69 -0.44 -7.42
N GLU A 537 -25.52 -0.45 -6.12
CA GLU A 537 -25.88 0.70 -5.28
C GLU A 537 -25.03 1.94 -5.60
N LEU A 538 -23.73 1.76 -5.80
CA LEU A 538 -22.83 2.82 -6.27
C LEU A 538 -23.22 3.31 -7.66
N ASP A 539 -23.56 2.41 -8.59
CA ASP A 539 -24.02 2.76 -9.93
C ASP A 539 -25.28 3.62 -9.92
N LEU A 540 -26.25 3.29 -9.07
CA LEU A 540 -27.48 4.07 -8.87
C LEU A 540 -27.19 5.44 -8.24
N ALA A 541 -26.23 5.51 -7.33
CA ALA A 541 -25.78 6.77 -6.73
C ALA A 541 -25.16 7.70 -7.78
N LEU A 542 -24.33 7.15 -8.66
CA LEU A 542 -23.73 7.91 -9.78
C LEU A 542 -24.76 8.32 -10.84
N GLU A 543 -25.74 7.47 -11.14
CA GLU A 543 -26.86 7.81 -12.02
C GLU A 543 -27.65 9.02 -11.47
N TYR A 544 -27.95 8.98 -10.17
CA TYR A 544 -28.61 10.08 -9.50
C TYR A 544 -27.75 11.36 -9.50
N LEU A 545 -26.45 11.26 -9.21
CA LEU A 545 -25.51 12.38 -9.25
C LEU A 545 -25.50 13.04 -10.65
N LEU A 546 -25.33 12.26 -11.72
CA LEU A 546 -25.34 12.80 -13.09
C LEU A 546 -26.64 13.49 -13.42
N THR A 547 -27.78 12.91 -13.02
CA THR A 547 -29.10 13.51 -13.22
C THR A 547 -29.20 14.86 -12.52
N GLN A 548 -28.75 14.96 -11.26
CA GLN A 548 -28.81 16.21 -10.51
C GLN A 548 -27.88 17.29 -11.09
N LEU A 549 -26.69 16.91 -11.57
CA LEU A 549 -25.78 17.82 -12.26
C LEU A 549 -26.37 18.35 -13.59
N GLU A 550 -27.07 17.48 -14.35
CA GLU A 550 -27.77 17.87 -15.57
C GLU A 550 -28.93 18.84 -15.26
N GLU A 551 -29.76 18.54 -14.26
CA GLU A 551 -30.88 19.38 -13.83
C GLU A 551 -30.41 20.76 -13.33
N ALA A 552 -29.26 20.81 -12.67
CA ALA A 552 -28.64 22.05 -12.22
C ALA A 552 -27.93 22.83 -13.34
N GLY A 553 -27.73 22.23 -14.51
CA GLY A 553 -27.05 22.82 -15.67
C GLY A 553 -25.54 23.02 -15.46
N VAL A 554 -24.91 22.18 -14.66
CA VAL A 554 -23.46 22.21 -14.35
C VAL A 554 -22.73 20.93 -14.76
N ALA A 555 -23.43 19.97 -15.38
CA ALA A 555 -22.87 18.67 -15.74
C ALA A 555 -21.64 18.78 -16.65
N ASP A 556 -21.69 19.60 -17.69
CA ASP A 556 -20.63 19.84 -18.67
C ASP A 556 -19.44 20.65 -18.11
N LYS A 557 -19.50 21.03 -16.83
CA LYS A 557 -18.46 21.76 -16.07
C LYS A 557 -18.10 21.07 -14.76
N THR A 558 -18.44 19.82 -14.64
CA THR A 558 -18.14 19.01 -13.45
C THR A 558 -17.36 17.77 -13.82
N VAL A 559 -16.16 17.66 -13.30
CA VAL A 559 -15.30 16.47 -13.47
C VAL A 559 -15.57 15.51 -12.32
N ILE A 560 -15.79 14.25 -12.65
CA ILE A 560 -15.94 13.16 -11.69
C ILE A 560 -14.70 12.28 -11.76
N VAL A 561 -14.03 12.11 -10.61
CA VAL A 561 -12.89 11.21 -10.42
C VAL A 561 -13.30 10.14 -9.44
N LEU A 562 -13.23 8.88 -9.82
CA LEU A 562 -13.53 7.74 -8.95
C LEU A 562 -12.44 6.68 -9.08
N SER A 563 -11.93 6.26 -7.94
CA SER A 563 -11.06 5.09 -7.79
C SER A 563 -11.62 4.17 -6.71
N GLY A 564 -11.15 2.92 -6.68
CA GLY A 564 -11.41 2.03 -5.56
C GLY A 564 -10.34 2.19 -4.48
N ASP A 565 -10.72 2.01 -3.23
CA ASP A 565 -9.77 1.91 -2.11
C ASP A 565 -8.94 0.63 -2.17
N HIS A 566 -9.53 -0.47 -2.64
CA HIS A 566 -8.93 -1.78 -2.85
C HIS A 566 -9.87 -2.70 -3.65
N TYR A 567 -9.33 -3.83 -4.13
CA TYR A 567 -10.16 -4.89 -4.70
C TYR A 567 -11.02 -5.57 -3.62
N PRO A 568 -12.10 -6.30 -3.95
CA PRO A 568 -12.98 -6.96 -2.98
C PRO A 568 -12.31 -8.18 -2.31
N TYR A 569 -11.29 -7.93 -1.46
CA TYR A 569 -10.46 -8.97 -0.83
C TYR A 569 -11.24 -9.91 0.12
N GLY A 570 -12.46 -9.52 0.49
CA GLY A 570 -13.37 -10.36 1.26
C GLY A 570 -14.10 -11.43 0.45
N MET A 571 -13.89 -11.47 -0.89
CA MET A 571 -14.39 -12.53 -1.76
C MET A 571 -13.44 -13.72 -1.82
N GLU A 572 -14.02 -14.91 -1.97
CA GLU A 572 -13.24 -16.11 -2.31
C GLU A 572 -12.59 -15.94 -3.69
N LYS A 573 -11.33 -16.41 -3.81
CA LYS A 573 -10.59 -16.34 -5.08
C LYS A 573 -11.35 -16.97 -6.26
N SER A 574 -12.04 -18.09 -6.02
CA SER A 574 -12.85 -18.78 -7.03
C SER A 574 -14.02 -17.95 -7.54
N SER A 575 -14.60 -17.09 -6.70
CA SER A 575 -15.68 -16.16 -7.09
C SER A 575 -15.14 -15.00 -7.93
N ILE A 576 -13.93 -14.54 -7.63
CA ILE A 576 -13.22 -13.55 -8.45
C ILE A 576 -12.88 -14.14 -9.83
N ASP A 577 -12.36 -15.37 -9.87
CA ASP A 577 -12.05 -16.09 -11.11
C ASP A 577 -13.29 -16.30 -11.98
N GLU A 578 -14.44 -16.56 -11.35
CA GLU A 578 -15.72 -16.70 -12.06
C GLU A 578 -16.17 -15.37 -12.66
N LEU A 579 -16.05 -14.25 -11.94
CA LEU A 579 -16.32 -12.90 -12.45
C LEU A 579 -15.37 -12.54 -13.61
N ALA A 580 -14.11 -12.91 -13.52
CA ALA A 580 -13.11 -12.66 -14.55
C ALA A 580 -13.28 -13.59 -15.78
N GLY A 581 -13.88 -14.78 -15.59
CA GLY A 581 -13.97 -15.82 -16.61
C GLY A 581 -12.66 -16.60 -16.83
N HIS A 582 -11.66 -16.40 -15.98
CA HIS A 582 -10.36 -17.10 -15.97
C HIS A 582 -9.73 -17.06 -14.57
N GLU A 583 -8.65 -17.84 -14.37
CA GLU A 583 -7.85 -17.79 -13.15
C GLU A 583 -7.04 -16.49 -13.12
N VAL A 584 -7.39 -15.58 -12.18
CA VAL A 584 -6.77 -14.26 -12.03
C VAL A 584 -5.38 -14.40 -11.39
N GLU A 585 -4.36 -13.77 -11.98
CA GLU A 585 -3.02 -13.71 -11.43
C GLU A 585 -3.01 -12.83 -10.16
N GLU A 586 -2.41 -13.33 -9.08
CA GLU A 586 -2.59 -12.77 -7.72
C GLU A 586 -1.66 -11.60 -7.38
N ASN A 587 -0.58 -11.34 -8.14
CA ASN A 587 0.40 -10.33 -7.78
C ASN A 587 0.22 -8.98 -8.50
N PHE A 588 -0.40 -8.99 -9.68
CA PHE A 588 -0.62 -7.80 -10.51
C PHE A 588 -2.07 -7.70 -11.00
N GLU A 589 -2.59 -8.71 -11.69
CA GLU A 589 -3.92 -8.66 -12.29
C GLU A 589 -5.02 -8.48 -11.26
N LEU A 590 -4.87 -9.08 -10.08
CA LEU A 590 -5.82 -8.96 -8.97
C LEU A 590 -6.06 -7.50 -8.54
N TYR A 591 -5.06 -6.64 -8.70
CA TYR A 591 -5.11 -5.22 -8.36
C TYR A 591 -5.46 -4.31 -9.54
N LYS A 592 -5.67 -4.88 -10.73
CA LYS A 592 -6.09 -4.11 -11.89
C LYS A 592 -7.51 -3.60 -11.69
N SER A 593 -7.75 -2.31 -11.99
CA SER A 593 -9.02 -1.64 -11.76
C SER A 593 -9.29 -0.63 -12.88
N HIS A 594 -10.37 0.14 -12.77
CA HIS A 594 -10.65 1.27 -13.62
C HIS A 594 -10.61 2.57 -12.81
N LEU A 595 -9.79 3.51 -13.22
CA LEU A 595 -9.92 4.91 -12.81
C LEU A 595 -10.99 5.56 -13.69
N ILE A 596 -12.01 6.12 -13.07
CA ILE A 596 -12.94 7.02 -13.75
C ILE A 596 -12.39 8.44 -13.66
N LEU A 597 -12.21 9.09 -14.79
CA LEU A 597 -11.96 10.52 -14.94
C LEU A 597 -12.87 10.96 -16.09
N TYR A 598 -14.01 11.52 -15.72
CA TYR A 598 -15.12 11.75 -16.60
C TYR A 598 -15.72 13.13 -16.42
N CYS A 599 -16.03 13.78 -17.52
CA CYS A 599 -16.86 14.98 -17.58
C CYS A 599 -17.92 14.77 -18.66
N PRO A 600 -19.21 14.96 -18.38
CA PRO A 600 -20.26 14.79 -19.39
C PRO A 600 -20.00 15.58 -20.65
N GLY A 601 -20.04 14.91 -21.79
CA GLY A 601 -19.81 15.52 -23.11
C GLY A 601 -18.35 15.66 -23.55
N MET A 602 -17.39 15.14 -22.76
CA MET A 602 -16.00 15.06 -23.22
C MET A 602 -15.80 13.98 -24.29
N GLU A 603 -14.78 14.15 -25.13
CA GLU A 603 -14.36 13.13 -26.06
C GLU A 603 -13.57 12.03 -25.31
N PRO A 604 -13.87 10.74 -25.58
CA PRO A 604 -13.14 9.65 -24.94
C PRO A 604 -11.65 9.63 -25.30
N VAL A 605 -10.80 9.38 -24.31
CA VAL A 605 -9.33 9.31 -24.47
C VAL A 605 -8.81 8.00 -23.90
N THR A 606 -8.11 7.20 -24.69
CA THR A 606 -7.46 5.97 -24.20
C THR A 606 -6.05 6.25 -23.67
N VAL A 607 -5.77 5.81 -22.46
CA VAL A 607 -4.49 5.94 -21.76
C VAL A 607 -3.90 4.55 -21.56
N THR A 608 -2.80 4.24 -22.22
CA THR A 608 -2.14 2.93 -22.18
C THR A 608 -1.02 2.86 -21.15
N LYS A 609 -0.54 4.02 -20.68
CA LYS A 609 0.55 4.14 -19.69
C LYS A 609 0.15 3.50 -18.36
N PRO A 610 0.96 2.58 -17.80
CA PRO A 610 0.70 2.04 -16.47
C PRO A 610 0.64 3.15 -15.41
N CYS A 611 -0.38 3.10 -14.57
CA CYS A 611 -0.61 4.11 -13.52
C CYS A 611 -1.36 3.48 -12.32
N SER A 612 -1.40 4.20 -11.21
CA SER A 612 -2.02 3.74 -9.96
C SER A 612 -2.67 4.87 -9.18
N ALA A 613 -3.33 4.52 -8.08
CA ALA A 613 -3.97 5.49 -7.17
C ALA A 613 -3.01 6.60 -6.67
N LEU A 614 -1.72 6.33 -6.55
CA LEU A 614 -0.70 7.34 -6.21
C LEU A 614 -0.62 8.50 -7.20
N ASP A 615 -0.98 8.24 -8.44
CA ASP A 615 -0.87 9.20 -9.55
C ASP A 615 -2.08 10.15 -9.66
N ILE A 616 -3.16 9.90 -8.91
CA ILE A 616 -4.41 10.67 -8.98
C ILE A 616 -4.18 12.13 -8.61
N VAL A 617 -3.58 12.40 -7.43
CA VAL A 617 -3.43 13.76 -6.92
C VAL A 617 -2.63 14.63 -7.90
N PRO A 618 -1.40 14.30 -8.30
CA PRO A 618 -0.64 15.14 -9.23
C PRO A 618 -1.31 15.27 -10.61
N THR A 619 -2.02 14.23 -11.08
CA THR A 619 -2.77 14.28 -12.35
C THR A 619 -3.94 15.26 -12.29
N VAL A 620 -4.77 15.17 -11.26
CA VAL A 620 -5.92 16.07 -11.10
C VAL A 620 -5.45 17.50 -10.93
N LEU A 621 -4.42 17.76 -10.12
CA LEU A 621 -3.86 19.11 -9.97
C LEU A 621 -3.37 19.67 -11.29
N ASN A 622 -2.70 18.86 -12.12
CA ASN A 622 -2.25 19.28 -13.45
C ASN A 622 -3.44 19.58 -14.39
N LEU A 623 -4.45 18.70 -14.42
CA LEU A 623 -5.66 18.90 -15.24
C LEU A 623 -6.45 20.15 -14.87
N PHE A 624 -6.48 20.51 -13.60
CA PHE A 624 -7.13 21.74 -13.13
C PHE A 624 -6.23 22.99 -13.19
N GLY A 625 -5.01 22.89 -13.69
CA GLY A 625 -4.07 24.02 -13.78
C GLY A 625 -3.61 24.55 -12.42
N VAL A 626 -3.75 23.75 -11.37
CA VAL A 626 -3.30 24.12 -10.01
C VAL A 626 -1.78 24.18 -9.97
N LYS A 627 -1.23 25.21 -9.35
CA LYS A 627 0.22 25.31 -9.15
C LYS A 627 0.65 24.39 -8.01
N TYR A 628 1.49 23.42 -8.30
CA TYR A 628 2.02 22.47 -7.31
C TYR A 628 3.47 22.11 -7.61
N ASP A 629 4.12 21.49 -6.63
CA ASP A 629 5.47 20.92 -6.80
C ASP A 629 5.37 19.39 -6.88
N SER A 630 5.59 18.85 -8.07
CA SER A 630 5.44 17.42 -8.34
C SER A 630 6.47 16.56 -7.58
N ARG A 631 7.58 17.16 -7.11
CA ARG A 631 8.60 16.46 -6.30
C ARG A 631 8.08 16.06 -4.90
N LEU A 632 7.00 16.68 -4.42
CA LEU A 632 6.43 16.44 -3.10
C LEU A 632 5.47 15.23 -3.06
N PHE A 633 5.20 14.59 -4.18
CA PHE A 633 4.33 13.43 -4.30
C PHE A 633 5.13 12.15 -4.59
N MET A 634 4.57 11.00 -4.20
CA MET A 634 5.18 9.70 -4.53
C MET A 634 4.74 9.18 -5.90
N GLY A 635 3.55 9.56 -6.36
CA GLY A 635 3.08 9.38 -7.72
C GLY A 635 3.52 10.51 -8.65
N GLN A 636 2.98 10.52 -9.86
CA GLN A 636 3.30 11.48 -10.92
C GLN A 636 2.05 11.79 -11.76
N ASP A 637 2.04 12.91 -12.46
CA ASP A 637 1.01 13.16 -13.46
C ASP A 637 1.05 12.09 -14.56
N ILE A 638 -0.07 11.38 -14.76
CA ILE A 638 -0.20 10.29 -15.71
C ILE A 638 0.11 10.76 -17.14
N PHE A 639 -0.29 11.97 -17.49
CA PHE A 639 -0.12 12.55 -18.82
C PHE A 639 1.29 13.14 -19.06
N SER A 640 2.12 13.21 -18.04
CA SER A 640 3.51 13.67 -18.20
C SER A 640 4.35 12.69 -18.99
N THR A 641 5.51 13.13 -19.46
CA THR A 641 6.50 12.27 -20.16
C THR A 641 7.34 11.41 -19.20
N ALA A 642 7.13 11.54 -17.89
CA ALA A 642 7.86 10.75 -16.90
C ALA A 642 7.59 9.25 -17.07
N ALA A 643 8.61 8.42 -16.90
CA ALA A 643 8.48 6.96 -16.99
C ALA A 643 7.52 6.45 -15.88
N PRO A 644 6.58 5.52 -16.21
CA PRO A 644 5.61 5.02 -15.25
C PRO A 644 6.25 4.15 -14.17
N LEU A 645 5.68 4.20 -12.97
CA LEU A 645 6.06 3.34 -11.86
C LEU A 645 4.85 3.03 -10.98
N VAL A 646 4.24 1.87 -11.21
CA VAL A 646 3.21 1.32 -10.32
C VAL A 646 3.91 0.52 -9.22
N MET A 647 3.56 0.77 -7.95
CA MET A 647 4.17 0.13 -6.79
C MET A 647 3.12 -0.58 -5.94
N PHE A 648 3.46 -1.78 -5.48
CA PHE A 648 2.59 -2.59 -4.61
C PHE A 648 3.16 -2.67 -3.18
N SER A 649 2.30 -2.91 -2.19
CA SER A 649 2.70 -3.00 -0.78
C SER A 649 3.82 -4.01 -0.52
N ASN A 650 3.84 -5.12 -1.27
CA ASN A 650 4.87 -6.15 -1.24
C ASN A 650 6.17 -5.76 -1.98
N LYS A 651 6.31 -4.52 -2.46
CA LYS A 651 7.45 -4.00 -3.23
C LYS A 651 7.60 -4.58 -4.65
N SER A 652 6.60 -5.31 -5.14
CA SER A 652 6.49 -5.57 -6.58
C SER A 652 6.21 -4.27 -7.31
N TYR A 653 6.53 -4.19 -8.60
CA TYR A 653 6.31 -2.98 -9.37
C TYR A 653 6.12 -3.26 -10.87
N ILE A 654 5.51 -2.29 -11.55
CA ILE A 654 5.34 -2.26 -13.00
C ILE A 654 5.95 -0.96 -13.52
N THR A 655 6.75 -1.07 -14.58
CA THR A 655 7.24 0.06 -15.39
C THR A 655 6.74 -0.08 -16.82
N ASP A 656 7.13 0.80 -17.72
CA ASP A 656 6.94 0.62 -19.16
C ASP A 656 7.74 -0.56 -19.76
N LYS A 657 8.72 -1.09 -19.01
CA LYS A 657 9.69 -2.09 -19.50
C LYS A 657 9.58 -3.46 -18.85
N VAL A 658 9.18 -3.51 -17.58
CA VAL A 658 9.10 -4.78 -16.83
C VAL A 658 7.96 -4.78 -15.81
N MET A 659 7.50 -5.99 -15.50
CA MET A 659 6.81 -6.33 -14.27
C MET A 659 7.76 -7.15 -13.38
N TYR A 660 7.99 -6.71 -12.15
CA TYR A 660 8.87 -7.39 -11.19
C TYR A 660 8.09 -7.89 -9.99
N ASN A 661 8.09 -9.19 -9.79
CA ASN A 661 7.49 -9.84 -8.62
C ASN A 661 8.53 -10.03 -7.51
N SER A 662 8.44 -9.24 -6.44
CA SER A 662 9.39 -9.26 -5.32
C SER A 662 9.30 -10.52 -4.45
N LYS A 663 8.14 -11.23 -4.47
CA LYS A 663 7.93 -12.49 -3.74
C LYS A 663 8.69 -13.63 -4.38
N THR A 664 8.74 -13.67 -5.73
CA THR A 664 9.37 -14.75 -6.51
C THR A 664 10.74 -14.34 -7.08
N GLY A 665 10.98 -13.05 -7.24
CA GLY A 665 12.13 -12.51 -7.97
C GLY A 665 11.97 -12.60 -9.50
N GLU A 666 10.79 -12.95 -9.99
CA GLU A 666 10.49 -13.07 -11.42
C GLU A 666 10.43 -11.71 -12.09
N VAL A 667 10.97 -11.63 -13.30
CA VAL A 667 10.96 -10.46 -14.15
C VAL A 667 10.27 -10.80 -15.47
N THR A 668 9.10 -10.19 -15.70
CA THR A 668 8.41 -10.28 -16.98
C THR A 668 8.74 -9.05 -17.80
N LYS A 669 9.44 -9.22 -18.95
CA LYS A 669 9.75 -8.13 -19.86
C LYS A 669 8.51 -7.72 -20.67
N LEU A 670 8.25 -6.41 -20.74
CA LEU A 670 7.16 -5.82 -21.54
C LEU A 670 7.65 -5.27 -22.89
N VAL A 671 8.98 -5.17 -23.06
CA VAL A 671 9.64 -4.67 -24.27
C VAL A 671 10.57 -5.72 -24.88
N SER A 672 10.79 -5.63 -26.18
CA SER A 672 11.70 -6.54 -26.91
C SER A 672 13.17 -6.14 -26.86
N GLU A 673 13.48 -4.91 -26.44
CA GLU A 673 14.84 -4.40 -26.32
C GLU A 673 15.59 -5.06 -25.15
N GLU A 674 16.91 -5.13 -25.24
CA GLU A 674 17.75 -5.55 -24.12
C GLU A 674 17.81 -4.46 -23.07
N LEU A 675 17.52 -4.84 -21.81
CA LEU A 675 17.60 -3.93 -20.67
C LEU A 675 19.03 -3.93 -20.10
N PRO A 676 19.47 -2.83 -19.49
CA PRO A 676 20.70 -2.80 -18.70
C PRO A 676 20.69 -3.93 -17.65
N GLU A 677 21.85 -4.55 -17.42
CA GLU A 677 21.98 -5.69 -16.49
C GLU A 677 21.51 -5.33 -15.06
N ASP A 678 21.66 -4.09 -14.66
CA ASP A 678 21.29 -3.57 -13.34
C ASP A 678 19.92 -2.86 -13.30
N TYR A 679 19.13 -2.88 -14.40
CA TYR A 679 17.84 -2.18 -14.48
C TYR A 679 16.89 -2.52 -13.33
N VAL A 680 16.64 -3.81 -13.10
CA VAL A 680 15.74 -4.28 -12.00
C VAL A 680 16.28 -3.86 -10.64
N LYS A 681 17.59 -3.93 -10.43
CA LYS A 681 18.24 -3.49 -9.19
C LYS A 681 18.06 -1.98 -8.96
N THR A 682 18.20 -1.20 -10.00
CA THR A 682 18.03 0.26 -9.98
C THR A 682 16.58 0.62 -9.65
N VAL A 683 15.61 0.04 -10.35
CA VAL A 683 14.19 0.31 -10.09
C VAL A 683 13.80 -0.15 -8.68
N SER A 684 14.29 -1.31 -8.22
CA SER A 684 14.03 -1.78 -6.84
C SER A 684 14.58 -0.81 -5.78
N ALA A 685 15.72 -0.16 -6.04
CA ALA A 685 16.27 0.86 -5.16
C ALA A 685 15.40 2.14 -5.17
N VAL A 686 14.89 2.55 -6.33
CA VAL A 686 13.94 3.68 -6.44
C VAL A 686 12.64 3.39 -5.68
N VAL A 687 12.07 2.20 -5.86
CA VAL A 687 10.86 1.77 -5.11
C VAL A 687 11.12 1.84 -3.61
N LYS A 688 12.22 1.26 -3.14
CA LYS A 688 12.60 1.32 -1.72
C LYS A 688 12.71 2.76 -1.22
N ASN A 689 13.36 3.64 -1.99
CA ASN A 689 13.49 5.06 -1.64
C ASN A 689 12.11 5.72 -1.49
N LYS A 690 11.20 5.54 -2.44
CA LYS A 690 9.86 6.15 -2.40
C LYS A 690 9.08 5.75 -1.14
N PHE A 691 9.14 4.48 -0.74
CA PHE A 691 8.54 4.02 0.51
C PHE A 691 9.15 4.67 1.74
N ASN A 692 10.48 4.74 1.82
CA ASN A 692 11.18 5.31 2.96
C ASN A 692 10.99 6.83 3.06
N ILE A 693 10.98 7.52 1.93
CA ILE A 693 10.74 8.97 1.84
C ILE A 693 9.30 9.28 2.27
N SER A 694 8.30 8.54 1.74
CA SER A 694 6.91 8.71 2.14
C SER A 694 6.72 8.48 3.65
N ALA A 695 7.29 7.40 4.18
CA ALA A 695 7.25 7.11 5.61
C ALA A 695 7.88 8.24 6.46
N ALA A 696 8.98 8.82 6.00
CA ALA A 696 9.62 9.94 6.68
C ALA A 696 8.79 11.24 6.58
N ILE A 697 8.18 11.54 5.44
CA ILE A 697 7.25 12.67 5.28
C ILE A 697 6.12 12.58 6.30
N ILE A 698 5.49 11.40 6.40
CA ILE A 698 4.40 11.13 7.33
C ILE A 698 4.86 11.21 8.79
N THR A 699 6.00 10.59 9.13
CA THR A 699 6.43 10.48 10.53
C THR A 699 6.96 11.80 11.11
N GLU A 700 7.61 12.61 10.26
CA GLU A 700 8.33 13.82 10.67
C GLU A 700 7.51 15.12 10.50
N ASP A 701 6.23 15.02 10.05
CA ASP A 701 5.42 16.18 9.68
C ASP A 701 6.17 17.11 8.71
N TYR A 702 6.74 16.50 7.64
CA TYR A 702 7.69 17.19 6.76
C TYR A 702 7.14 18.47 6.13
N TYR A 703 5.86 18.49 5.75
CA TYR A 703 5.28 19.69 5.13
C TYR A 703 5.22 20.89 6.10
N SER A 704 5.29 20.66 7.42
CA SER A 704 5.37 21.76 8.39
C SER A 704 6.67 22.58 8.27
N TYR A 705 7.73 21.99 7.70
CA TYR A 705 8.99 22.68 7.39
C TYR A 705 8.92 23.52 6.10
N LEU A 706 7.82 23.41 5.34
CA LEU A 706 7.58 24.10 4.07
C LEU A 706 6.43 25.12 4.13
N LYS A 707 5.98 25.50 5.32
CA LYS A 707 4.81 26.40 5.52
C LYS A 707 4.91 27.73 4.77
N GLU A 708 6.10 28.27 4.63
CA GLU A 708 6.33 29.52 3.89
C GLU A 708 6.05 29.37 2.38
N TYR A 709 6.20 28.16 1.85
CA TYR A 709 6.00 27.84 0.43
C TYR A 709 4.64 27.20 0.14
N LEU A 710 4.00 26.63 1.16
CA LEU A 710 2.75 25.89 1.07
C LEU A 710 1.71 26.46 2.06
N PRO A 711 1.31 27.74 1.96
CA PRO A 711 0.34 28.32 2.89
C PRO A 711 -1.03 27.64 2.76
N LEU A 712 -1.84 27.61 3.82
CA LEU A 712 -3.22 27.10 3.77
C LEU A 712 -4.22 28.16 3.24
N GLU A 713 -3.88 29.46 3.36
CA GLU A 713 -4.71 30.58 2.93
C GLU A 713 -4.06 31.34 1.76
#